data_5277bc014db05c24e5b0d58a0cf9a7b7
#
_entry.id   5277bc014db05c24e5b0d58a0cf9a7b7
#
_cell.length_a   1.000
_cell.length_b   1.000
_cell.length_c   1.000
_cell.angle_alpha   90.00
_cell.angle_beta   90.00
_cell.angle_gamma   90.00
#
_symmetry.space_group_name_H-M   'P 1'
#
loop_
_entity.id
_entity.type
_entity.pdbx_description
1 polymer ?
#
loop_
_entity_poly.entity_id
_entity_poly.type
_entity_poly.pdbx_seq_one_letter_code
_entity_poly.pdbx_strand_id
1 'polypeptide(L)'
;MTILGEDVKSVNESLYCKLSLCVVTLMLAACGGESGTENSTTPVVKTYAEPTQDVADVNTLGYFDYDASSNRRVIRNDLTGNFEAMLQFGQSHVVDPNGNESKKMPRLTMEKEALLLVTPTDSMGKIDGLSADIYMNNQLLRTVIFNDPTQIPQSDQTNTDERPRVQYSKRAWSARLNWDEIRPGLRIQLKDSLGRQGQIAEDKIDFASPGELVLNNIRIGMLTAPPVSNGHYMLNDPVRAGSDYFQTIPAAEMTVAKYDDIQLDRVMIADGTIYDTASASQGGVYEGDMRENVGKSTFSVGINLANWGITSASMASQNQPQLTQTVVAHHSRGKYANGESNHGLSGGNGMLTLYDSVGNEFSHEIGHHYGLGHYPGQEKGNDFWTSHHADSGWGYIPYRNMMRGNLIWNNKDLWAASTGIANFLSLYPHSRDAMSGGYASSSVSRYTHYTGYSTFEKIQPQFNKLLVWDKTSPTGYKKWNEVTRQMEVAQPTMPDSAAPVWYQPKQNYLRPRVFGEPVVTILGGYDPVAQVGLLYPAARSNWGNVYDLPAANTALNQDACWLNVQYPNTVTNIALAPTRLGSNANKLHVNLALADHPQKVDLYCKQANAVAKLLSTTVIPQYATAITPAVKIGKAQGYKALRDVELPLLEQELLNQAANNLIVLSPNGSMLYQSYKSYKSYKNEMSLAAQQVLERYEEQETRWMRLNRWVNVYYDDLAKDVPAAIDALNAFIKQL
;
A
#
# COMPACT_ATOMS: atom_id res chain seq x y z
N MET A 1 16.81 16.17 -8.46
CA MET A 1 17.89 16.05 -7.50
C MET A 1 18.22 17.46 -7.00
N THR A 2 17.66 17.83 -5.92
CA THR A 2 17.82 19.09 -5.14
C THR A 2 16.46 19.64 -4.71
N ILE A 3 15.74 19.00 -3.80
CA ILE A 3 14.69 19.55 -2.92
C ILE A 3 14.39 18.53 -1.80
N LEU A 4 15.39 18.12 -1.03
CA LEU A 4 15.19 17.33 0.20
C LEU A 4 16.31 17.61 1.24
N GLY A 5 16.96 18.75 1.14
CA GLY A 5 18.14 19.06 1.94
C GLY A 5 17.99 20.11 3.05
N GLU A 6 16.90 20.86 3.12
CA GLU A 6 16.86 22.03 4.01
C GLU A 6 15.91 21.91 5.22
N ASP A 7 14.88 21.09 5.20
CA ASP A 7 13.85 21.10 6.26
C ASP A 7 14.15 20.24 7.50
N VAL A 8 15.20 19.42 7.47
CA VAL A 8 15.58 18.55 8.62
C VAL A 8 16.57 19.24 9.58
N LYS A 9 17.16 20.36 9.16
CA LYS A 9 18.17 21.07 9.97
C LYS A 9 17.61 21.81 11.18
N SER A 10 16.38 22.32 11.16
CA SER A 10 15.91 23.26 12.17
C SER A 10 15.50 22.62 13.51
N VAL A 11 14.95 21.42 13.51
CA VAL A 11 14.46 20.77 14.76
C VAL A 11 15.60 20.15 15.55
N ASN A 12 16.60 19.63 14.85
CA ASN A 12 17.76 19.07 15.50
C ASN A 12 18.74 20.12 16.05
N GLU A 13 18.82 21.30 15.42
CA GLU A 13 19.71 22.35 15.88
C GLU A 13 19.26 22.95 17.23
N SER A 14 17.95 23.03 17.51
CA SER A 14 17.46 23.54 18.80
C SER A 14 17.82 22.59 19.97
N LEU A 15 17.72 21.29 19.78
CA LEU A 15 18.05 20.31 20.82
C LEU A 15 19.58 20.19 20.99
N TYR A 16 20.31 20.27 19.88
CA TYR A 16 21.79 20.29 19.89
C TYR A 16 22.34 21.55 20.51
N CYS A 17 21.71 22.69 20.21
CA CYS A 17 22.12 23.97 20.80
C CYS A 17 21.90 23.95 22.32
N LYS A 18 20.79 23.34 22.80
CA LYS A 18 20.51 23.18 24.23
C LYS A 18 21.52 22.25 24.91
N LEU A 19 21.82 21.10 24.31
CA LEU A 19 22.83 20.16 24.85
C LEU A 19 24.26 20.70 24.71
N SER A 20 24.62 21.27 23.55
CA SER A 20 25.95 21.86 23.34
C SER A 20 26.16 23.08 24.20
N LEU A 21 25.14 23.91 24.40
CA LEU A 21 25.26 25.07 25.29
C LEU A 21 25.44 24.64 26.74
N CYS A 22 24.72 23.63 27.22
CA CYS A 22 24.90 23.07 28.56
C CYS A 22 26.28 22.46 28.73
N VAL A 23 26.78 21.72 27.75
CA VAL A 23 28.13 21.09 27.80
C VAL A 23 29.24 22.15 27.71
N VAL A 24 29.08 23.17 26.87
CA VAL A 24 30.07 24.27 26.74
C VAL A 24 30.05 25.17 27.97
N THR A 25 28.90 25.47 28.56
CA THR A 25 28.80 26.24 29.81
C THR A 25 29.43 25.48 30.98
N LEU A 26 29.26 24.15 31.03
CA LEU A 26 29.86 23.26 32.02
C LEU A 26 31.41 23.27 31.97
N MET A 27 32.00 23.35 30.76
CA MET A 27 33.46 23.41 30.62
C MET A 27 34.09 24.79 30.96
N LEU A 28 33.27 25.87 30.85
CA LEU A 28 33.72 27.23 31.18
C LEU A 28 33.59 27.58 32.68
N ALA A 29 32.63 26.95 33.37
CA ALA A 29 32.42 27.16 34.82
C ALA A 29 33.47 26.49 35.69
N ALA A 30 34.34 25.61 35.16
CA ALA A 30 35.39 24.93 35.93
C ALA A 30 36.65 25.76 36.13
N CYS A 31 36.74 27.03 35.62
CA CYS A 31 37.90 27.88 35.69
C CYS A 31 37.66 29.27 36.29
N GLY A 32 36.98 29.39 37.40
CA GLY A 32 36.77 30.70 38.04
C GLY A 32 36.49 30.60 39.54
N GLY A 33 37.51 30.47 40.36
CA GLY A 33 37.37 30.63 41.80
C GLY A 33 37.76 32.04 42.20
N GLU A 34 36.87 32.73 42.88
CA GLU A 34 37.21 33.77 43.83
C GLU A 34 36.25 33.88 45.01
N SER A 35 36.79 34.05 46.17
CA SER A 35 36.23 33.98 47.50
C SER A 35 35.41 35.21 47.89
N GLY A 36 34.31 35.02 48.58
CA GLY A 36 33.56 36.07 49.29
C GLY A 36 32.67 35.43 50.39
N THR A 37 32.86 35.86 51.58
CA THR A 37 32.47 35.33 52.87
C THR A 37 30.97 35.40 53.23
N GLU A 38 30.52 34.30 53.83
CA GLU A 38 29.59 34.05 54.92
C GLU A 38 28.14 34.63 54.88
N ASN A 39 27.16 33.70 54.74
CA ASN A 39 26.12 33.51 55.74
C ASN A 39 25.70 32.03 55.70
N SER A 40 25.88 31.34 56.83
CA SER A 40 25.64 29.89 57.01
C SER A 40 24.14 29.64 57.10
N THR A 41 23.52 29.36 55.98
CA THR A 41 22.36 28.51 55.91
C THR A 41 22.79 27.24 55.17
N THR A 42 22.73 26.11 55.88
CA THR A 42 23.05 24.78 55.30
C THR A 42 22.28 24.64 53.95
N PRO A 43 22.97 24.47 52.83
CA PRO A 43 22.26 24.31 51.57
C PRO A 43 21.50 23.00 51.63
N VAL A 44 20.18 23.07 51.42
CA VAL A 44 19.39 21.88 51.13
C VAL A 44 19.95 21.32 49.83
N VAL A 45 20.73 20.26 49.95
CA VAL A 45 21.29 19.55 48.79
C VAL A 45 20.11 18.96 48.02
N LYS A 46 19.73 19.59 46.92
CA LYS A 46 18.68 19.09 46.04
C LYS A 46 19.27 17.82 45.35
N THR A 47 18.66 16.67 45.65
CA THR A 47 19.02 15.41 44.99
C THR A 47 18.27 15.27 43.68
N TYR A 48 18.98 15.08 42.60
CA TYR A 48 18.42 14.85 41.27
C TYR A 48 18.47 13.35 40.98
N ALA A 49 17.31 12.71 40.93
CA ALA A 49 17.17 11.31 40.57
C ALA A 49 16.91 11.19 39.05
N GLU A 50 17.22 10.02 38.48
CA GLU A 50 16.84 9.74 37.10
C GLU A 50 15.30 9.84 36.97
N PRO A 51 14.76 10.59 35.98
CA PRO A 51 13.33 10.70 35.75
C PRO A 51 12.70 9.35 35.48
N THR A 52 11.51 9.11 36.04
CA THR A 52 10.70 7.94 35.67
C THR A 52 10.24 8.07 34.20
N GLN A 53 9.85 6.95 33.59
CA GLN A 53 9.37 6.94 32.21
C GLN A 53 8.21 7.93 31.99
N ASP A 54 7.33 8.07 32.98
CA ASP A 54 6.15 8.95 32.89
C ASP A 54 6.52 10.45 32.74
N VAL A 55 7.64 10.88 33.30
CA VAL A 55 8.11 12.27 33.25
C VAL A 55 8.77 12.60 31.89
N ALA A 56 9.37 11.60 31.26
CA ALA A 56 10.09 11.80 29.99
C ALA A 56 9.18 12.05 28.79
N ASP A 57 7.91 11.78 28.94
CA ASP A 57 6.97 11.73 27.82
C ASP A 57 5.98 12.89 27.83
N VAL A 58 6.27 13.97 28.58
CA VAL A 58 5.42 15.17 28.66
C VAL A 58 5.21 15.86 27.30
N ASN A 59 6.11 15.68 26.35
CA ASN A 59 6.03 16.26 25.00
C ASN A 59 5.49 15.29 23.96
N THR A 60 4.87 14.17 24.38
CA THR A 60 4.23 13.22 23.48
C THR A 60 2.76 13.06 23.82
N LEU A 61 1.92 13.17 22.80
CA LEU A 61 0.47 12.97 22.89
C LEU A 61 0.08 11.61 22.33
N GLY A 62 -0.84 10.92 23.00
CA GLY A 62 -1.49 9.73 22.44
C GLY A 62 -2.75 10.14 21.69
N TYR A 63 -2.79 9.96 20.38
CA TYR A 63 -3.95 10.32 19.56
C TYR A 63 -5.22 9.66 20.03
N PHE A 64 -5.17 8.34 20.23
CA PHE A 64 -6.34 7.56 20.64
C PHE A 64 -6.71 7.74 22.12
N ASP A 65 -5.83 8.32 22.92
CA ASP A 65 -6.08 8.52 24.37
C ASP A 65 -7.11 9.62 24.64
N TYR A 66 -7.51 10.37 23.60
CA TYR A 66 -8.51 11.42 23.65
C TYR A 66 -9.70 11.10 22.74
N ASP A 67 -10.88 11.56 23.12
CA ASP A 67 -12.07 11.52 22.27
C ASP A 67 -12.14 12.75 21.33
N ALA A 68 -13.16 12.80 20.48
CA ALA A 68 -13.36 13.89 19.53
C ALA A 68 -13.60 15.26 20.22
N SER A 69 -13.94 15.28 21.49
CA SER A 69 -14.13 16.49 22.30
C SER A 69 -12.87 16.85 23.10
N SER A 70 -11.74 16.19 22.82
CA SER A 70 -10.47 16.37 23.51
C SER A 70 -10.48 15.98 24.99
N ASN A 71 -11.45 15.19 25.44
CA ASN A 71 -11.45 14.60 26.77
C ASN A 71 -10.65 13.30 26.77
N ARG A 72 -10.08 12.95 27.93
CA ARG A 72 -9.47 11.63 28.12
C ARG A 72 -10.49 10.53 27.81
N ARG A 73 -10.11 9.64 26.88
CA ARG A 73 -10.98 8.54 26.43
C ARG A 73 -11.23 7.52 27.55
N VAL A 74 -12.49 7.20 27.76
CA VAL A 74 -12.89 6.06 28.59
C VAL A 74 -12.64 4.77 27.78
N ILE A 75 -11.89 3.86 28.37
CA ILE A 75 -11.55 2.58 27.72
C ILE A 75 -12.64 1.57 27.99
N ARG A 76 -13.22 1.00 26.93
CA ARG A 76 -14.18 -0.11 27.05
C ARG A 76 -13.46 -1.40 27.44
N ASN A 77 -14.19 -2.36 27.98
CA ASN A 77 -13.68 -3.69 28.20
C ASN A 77 -14.22 -4.66 27.13
N ASP A 78 -13.34 -5.29 26.36
CA ASP A 78 -13.67 -6.29 25.34
C ASP A 78 -13.45 -7.73 25.83
N LEU A 79 -13.03 -7.91 27.09
CA LEU A 79 -12.59 -9.20 27.61
C LEU A 79 -13.57 -9.78 28.66
N THR A 80 -13.56 -11.09 28.74
CA THR A 80 -14.10 -11.82 29.87
C THR A 80 -12.96 -12.24 30.80
N GLY A 81 -13.19 -12.18 32.12
CA GLY A 81 -12.17 -12.51 33.13
C GLY A 81 -11.94 -11.38 34.13
N ASN A 82 -10.80 -11.39 34.82
CA ASN A 82 -10.42 -10.39 35.81
C ASN A 82 -9.31 -9.43 35.33
N PHE A 83 -8.88 -9.56 34.10
CA PHE A 83 -8.10 -8.55 33.36
C PHE A 83 -9.01 -7.87 32.36
N GLU A 84 -9.17 -6.56 32.49
CA GLU A 84 -10.07 -5.75 31.68
C GLU A 84 -9.26 -4.87 30.72
N ALA A 85 -9.53 -4.98 29.44
CA ALA A 85 -8.86 -4.17 28.41
C ALA A 85 -9.71 -4.02 27.15
N MET A 86 -9.45 -2.96 26.42
CA MET A 86 -9.87 -2.78 25.03
C MET A 86 -8.84 -3.41 24.10
N LEU A 87 -9.32 -4.11 23.08
CA LEU A 87 -8.50 -4.65 22.01
C LEU A 87 -8.75 -3.89 20.70
N GLN A 88 -7.66 -3.73 19.92
CA GLN A 88 -7.72 -3.23 18.55
C GLN A 88 -6.69 -3.94 17.68
N PHE A 89 -6.91 -3.92 16.36
CA PHE A 89 -6.00 -4.51 15.38
C PHE A 89 -5.57 -3.44 14.37
N GLY A 90 -4.27 -3.18 14.24
CA GLY A 90 -3.70 -2.27 13.26
C GLY A 90 -3.33 -3.03 11.98
N GLN A 91 -3.97 -2.67 10.86
CA GLN A 91 -3.65 -3.09 9.51
C GLN A 91 -3.59 -1.85 8.61
N SER A 92 -4.29 -1.79 7.45
CA SER A 92 -4.46 -0.54 6.72
C SER A 92 -5.11 0.56 7.58
N HIS A 93 -5.96 0.14 8.51
CA HIS A 93 -6.54 0.95 9.57
C HIS A 93 -6.46 0.23 10.91
N VAL A 94 -6.52 0.98 12.00
CA VAL A 94 -6.75 0.40 13.33
C VAL A 94 -8.25 0.17 13.47
N VAL A 95 -8.64 -1.06 13.78
CA VAL A 95 -10.03 -1.50 13.82
C VAL A 95 -10.37 -2.22 15.13
N ASP A 96 -11.63 -2.16 15.53
CA ASP A 96 -12.15 -2.92 16.64
C ASP A 96 -12.29 -4.42 16.28
N PRO A 97 -12.23 -5.34 17.24
CA PRO A 97 -12.28 -6.78 16.97
C PRO A 97 -13.49 -7.22 16.15
N ASN A 98 -14.66 -6.66 16.46
CA ASN A 98 -15.93 -6.99 15.79
C ASN A 98 -16.34 -5.96 14.72
N GLY A 99 -15.42 -5.08 14.29
CA GLY A 99 -15.74 -3.92 13.47
C GLY A 99 -16.59 -2.90 14.24
N ASN A 100 -17.01 -1.84 13.55
CA ASN A 100 -17.89 -0.83 14.15
C ASN A 100 -18.67 -0.07 13.09
N GLU A 101 -19.87 -0.55 12.78
CA GLU A 101 -20.70 0.03 11.72
C GLU A 101 -21.18 1.45 12.04
N SER A 102 -21.46 1.73 13.32
CA SER A 102 -21.92 3.07 13.74
C SER A 102 -20.84 4.14 13.54
N LYS A 103 -19.57 3.73 13.60
CA LYS A 103 -18.40 4.58 13.39
C LYS A 103 -17.82 4.46 11.98
N LYS A 104 -18.47 3.75 11.07
CA LYS A 104 -17.96 3.52 9.71
C LYS A 104 -16.54 2.96 9.70
N MET A 105 -16.26 2.05 10.61
CA MET A 105 -14.96 1.41 10.77
C MET A 105 -14.94 0.08 9.98
N PRO A 106 -13.91 -0.16 9.13
CA PRO A 106 -13.75 -1.43 8.44
C PRO A 106 -13.53 -2.60 9.40
N ARG A 107 -13.72 -3.82 8.93
CA ARG A 107 -13.43 -5.05 9.66
C ARG A 107 -11.98 -5.47 9.47
N LEU A 108 -11.52 -6.35 10.36
CA LEU A 108 -10.21 -6.97 10.27
C LEU A 108 -10.09 -7.77 8.97
N THR A 109 -9.10 -7.45 8.13
CA THR A 109 -8.85 -8.18 6.88
C THR A 109 -8.21 -9.52 7.17
N MET A 110 -8.85 -10.60 6.77
CA MET A 110 -8.35 -11.96 6.95
C MET A 110 -7.02 -12.17 6.18
N GLU A 111 -6.13 -13.01 6.70
CA GLU A 111 -4.83 -13.34 6.10
C GLU A 111 -3.90 -12.14 5.83
N LYS A 112 -4.08 -11.06 6.59
CA LYS A 112 -3.17 -9.89 6.58
C LYS A 112 -2.56 -9.71 7.95
N GLU A 113 -1.23 -9.56 8.01
CA GLU A 113 -0.49 -9.28 9.25
C GLU A 113 -1.10 -8.08 10.00
N ALA A 114 -1.14 -8.16 11.34
CA ALA A 114 -1.72 -7.12 12.18
C ALA A 114 -0.85 -6.79 13.39
N LEU A 115 -0.97 -5.55 13.87
CA LEU A 115 -0.51 -5.15 15.19
C LEU A 115 -1.68 -5.27 16.18
N LEU A 116 -1.57 -6.19 17.14
CA LEU A 116 -2.52 -6.27 18.24
C LEU A 116 -2.20 -5.17 19.25
N LEU A 117 -3.17 -4.33 19.54
CA LEU A 117 -3.11 -3.26 20.52
C LEU A 117 -4.03 -3.61 21.69
N VAL A 118 -3.51 -3.54 22.90
CA VAL A 118 -4.25 -3.83 24.13
C VAL A 118 -4.12 -2.63 25.07
N THR A 119 -5.26 -2.00 25.37
CA THR A 119 -5.30 -0.86 26.29
C THR A 119 -6.05 -1.27 27.55
N PRO A 120 -5.37 -1.49 28.68
CA PRO A 120 -6.04 -1.79 29.96
C PRO A 120 -6.99 -0.67 30.37
N THR A 121 -8.11 -1.04 31.00
CA THR A 121 -9.00 -0.05 31.63
C THR A 121 -8.32 0.62 32.82
N ASP A 122 -8.81 1.79 33.22
CA ASP A 122 -8.21 2.52 34.35
C ASP A 122 -8.31 1.74 35.68
N SER A 123 -9.29 0.83 35.80
CA SER A 123 -9.45 -0.07 36.96
C SER A 123 -8.30 -1.06 37.15
N MET A 124 -7.55 -1.35 36.06
CA MET A 124 -6.41 -2.28 36.11
C MET A 124 -5.18 -1.68 36.81
N GLY A 125 -5.11 -0.36 36.95
CA GLY A 125 -3.95 0.32 37.49
C GLY A 125 -2.69 0.11 36.68
N LYS A 126 -1.52 0.27 37.29
CA LYS A 126 -0.23 0.03 36.62
C LYS A 126 0.02 -1.47 36.49
N ILE A 127 0.42 -1.90 35.32
CA ILE A 127 0.93 -3.24 35.02
C ILE A 127 2.36 -3.14 34.50
N ASP A 128 3.20 -4.11 34.86
CA ASP A 128 4.64 -4.10 34.51
C ASP A 128 4.97 -5.10 33.38
N GLY A 129 4.00 -5.89 32.95
CA GLY A 129 4.16 -6.84 31.86
C GLY A 129 2.82 -7.42 31.40
N LEU A 130 2.76 -7.74 30.12
CA LEU A 130 1.59 -8.33 29.45
C LEU A 130 2.03 -9.40 28.46
N SER A 131 1.35 -10.52 28.47
CA SER A 131 1.51 -11.62 27.51
C SER A 131 0.15 -12.08 27.00
N ALA A 132 0.14 -12.76 25.85
CA ALA A 132 -1.06 -13.43 25.37
C ALA A 132 -0.74 -14.79 24.76
N ASP A 133 -1.60 -15.76 25.05
CA ASP A 133 -1.68 -17.03 24.35
C ASP A 133 -2.61 -16.88 23.16
N ILE A 134 -2.10 -17.18 21.96
CA ILE A 134 -2.80 -17.12 20.69
C ILE A 134 -3.29 -18.53 20.34
N TYR A 135 -4.60 -18.68 20.21
CA TYR A 135 -5.23 -19.94 19.86
C TYR A 135 -5.88 -19.86 18.47
N MET A 136 -5.88 -20.99 17.78
CA MET A 136 -6.64 -21.20 16.55
C MET A 136 -7.46 -22.47 16.69
N ASN A 137 -8.79 -22.37 16.55
CA ASN A 137 -9.71 -23.51 16.74
C ASN A 137 -9.43 -24.27 18.06
N ASN A 138 -9.26 -23.54 19.16
CA ASN A 138 -8.91 -24.03 20.49
C ASN A 138 -7.52 -24.70 20.63
N GLN A 139 -6.69 -24.71 19.61
CA GLN A 139 -5.31 -25.14 19.70
C GLN A 139 -4.39 -23.96 19.97
N LEU A 140 -3.56 -24.04 21.01
CA LEU A 140 -2.52 -23.04 21.28
C LEU A 140 -1.48 -23.05 20.16
N LEU A 141 -1.30 -21.91 19.50
CA LEU A 141 -0.27 -21.72 18.48
C LEU A 141 1.06 -21.24 19.10
N ARG A 142 0.98 -20.18 19.88
CA ARG A 142 2.16 -19.58 20.55
C ARG A 142 1.73 -18.61 21.66
N THR A 143 2.70 -18.26 22.48
CA THR A 143 2.59 -17.15 23.43
C THR A 143 3.35 -15.94 22.87
N VAL A 144 2.77 -14.75 22.94
CA VAL A 144 3.40 -13.47 22.58
C VAL A 144 3.63 -12.62 23.82
N ILE A 145 4.76 -11.91 23.85
CA ILE A 145 5.06 -10.90 24.85
C ILE A 145 4.80 -9.54 24.24
N PHE A 146 4.07 -8.69 24.94
CA PHE A 146 3.78 -7.34 24.48
C PHE A 146 4.92 -6.37 24.77
N ASN A 147 5.15 -5.47 23.83
CA ASN A 147 5.89 -4.25 24.08
C ASN A 147 5.02 -3.33 24.95
N ASP A 148 5.64 -2.69 25.92
CA ASP A 148 4.94 -1.71 26.78
C ASP A 148 4.57 -0.43 25.99
N PRO A 149 3.73 0.45 26.51
CA PRO A 149 3.28 1.64 25.80
C PRO A 149 4.39 2.60 25.38
N THR A 150 5.56 2.59 26.02
CA THR A 150 6.70 3.44 25.62
C THR A 150 7.39 2.93 24.37
N GLN A 151 7.16 1.66 24.01
CA GLN A 151 7.73 0.97 22.86
C GLN A 151 6.71 0.78 21.72
N ILE A 152 5.55 1.41 21.80
CA ILE A 152 4.57 1.38 20.70
C ILE A 152 5.23 1.84 19.40
N PRO A 153 4.94 1.22 18.24
CA PRO A 153 5.50 1.69 16.98
C PRO A 153 5.23 3.19 16.79
N GLN A 154 6.28 3.93 16.47
CA GLN A 154 6.18 5.38 16.31
C GLN A 154 5.39 5.75 15.06
N SER A 155 4.89 7.00 15.02
CA SER A 155 4.28 7.53 13.80
C SER A 155 5.29 7.59 12.65
N ASP A 156 4.80 7.37 11.43
CA ASP A 156 5.53 7.57 10.19
C ASP A 156 5.78 9.05 9.85
N GLN A 157 5.31 9.95 10.70
CA GLN A 157 5.43 11.39 10.56
C GLN A 157 6.10 12.00 11.79
N THR A 158 6.78 13.10 11.58
CA THR A 158 7.38 13.93 12.63
C THR A 158 7.00 15.37 12.41
N ASN A 159 6.63 16.06 13.47
CA ASN A 159 6.45 17.52 13.41
C ASN A 159 7.79 18.23 13.27
N THR A 160 7.76 19.35 12.58
CA THR A 160 8.92 20.19 12.31
C THR A 160 8.98 21.44 13.22
N ASP A 161 8.09 21.54 14.17
CA ASP A 161 7.94 22.65 15.11
C ASP A 161 7.90 22.16 16.58
N GLU A 162 7.69 23.07 17.51
CA GLU A 162 7.69 22.84 18.98
C GLU A 162 6.44 22.12 19.51
N ARG A 163 5.44 21.82 18.67
CA ARG A 163 4.27 21.08 19.13
C ARG A 163 4.67 19.68 19.63
N PRO A 164 3.95 19.13 20.63
CA PRO A 164 4.23 17.78 21.11
C PRO A 164 4.19 16.75 19.98
N ARG A 165 5.04 15.75 20.05
CA ARG A 165 4.95 14.58 19.16
C ARG A 165 3.60 13.90 19.36
N VAL A 166 3.11 13.23 18.32
CA VAL A 166 1.92 12.40 18.43
C VAL A 166 2.28 10.97 18.07
N GLN A 167 1.92 10.04 18.93
CA GLN A 167 1.92 8.61 18.66
C GLN A 167 0.48 8.08 18.77
N TYR A 168 0.24 6.84 18.38
CA TYR A 168 -1.12 6.31 18.42
C TYR A 168 -1.74 6.35 19.83
N SER A 169 -1.02 5.84 20.84
CA SER A 169 -1.46 5.84 22.23
C SER A 169 -0.26 5.81 23.19
N LYS A 170 -0.41 6.39 24.36
CA LYS A 170 0.51 6.28 25.49
C LYS A 170 0.07 5.19 26.51
N ARG A 171 -0.99 4.48 26.19
CA ARG A 171 -1.63 3.50 27.10
C ARG A 171 -1.67 2.09 26.49
N ALA A 172 -1.56 1.98 25.18
CA ALA A 172 -1.69 0.72 24.48
C ALA A 172 -0.39 -0.10 24.50
N TRP A 173 -0.50 -1.34 24.95
CA TRP A 173 0.49 -2.40 24.77
C TRP A 173 0.38 -2.96 23.36
N SER A 174 1.48 -3.42 22.76
CA SER A 174 1.47 -3.85 21.37
C SER A 174 2.22 -5.16 21.13
N ALA A 175 1.67 -6.02 20.26
CA ALA A 175 2.32 -7.25 19.80
C ALA A 175 1.95 -7.51 18.33
N ARG A 176 2.85 -8.15 17.57
CA ARG A 176 2.58 -8.51 16.16
C ARG A 176 1.89 -9.87 16.07
N LEU A 177 0.87 -9.95 15.23
CA LEU A 177 0.21 -11.18 14.81
C LEU A 177 0.54 -11.48 13.36
N ASN A 178 0.88 -12.73 13.08
CA ASN A 178 1.23 -13.18 11.75
C ASN A 178 -0.02 -13.25 10.85
N TRP A 179 0.19 -13.20 9.55
CA TRP A 179 -0.89 -13.26 8.57
C TRP A 179 -1.78 -14.51 8.70
N ASP A 180 -1.19 -15.67 9.03
CA ASP A 180 -1.88 -16.95 9.16
C ASP A 180 -2.62 -17.11 10.50
N GLU A 181 -2.42 -16.21 11.43
CA GLU A 181 -3.18 -16.11 12.69
C GLU A 181 -4.44 -15.27 12.54
N ILE A 182 -4.53 -14.42 11.51
CA ILE A 182 -5.67 -13.52 11.28
C ILE A 182 -6.73 -14.22 10.43
N ARG A 183 -7.53 -15.06 11.07
CA ARG A 183 -8.61 -15.82 10.42
C ARG A 183 -9.64 -16.35 11.43
N PRO A 184 -10.83 -16.77 10.97
CA PRO A 184 -11.84 -17.38 11.83
C PRO A 184 -11.26 -18.51 12.68
N GLY A 185 -11.65 -18.58 13.95
CA GLY A 185 -11.08 -19.47 14.94
C GLY A 185 -9.97 -18.85 15.82
N LEU A 186 -9.59 -17.59 15.54
CA LEU A 186 -8.66 -16.84 16.39
C LEU A 186 -9.32 -16.53 17.74
N ARG A 187 -8.65 -16.91 18.83
CA ARG A 187 -8.98 -16.58 20.21
C ARG A 187 -7.72 -16.10 20.92
N ILE A 188 -7.84 -15.10 21.75
CA ILE A 188 -6.69 -14.48 22.45
C ILE A 188 -6.95 -14.51 23.95
N GLN A 189 -6.02 -15.06 24.70
CA GLN A 189 -6.04 -15.09 26.16
C GLN A 189 -4.87 -14.28 26.73
N LEU A 190 -5.18 -13.18 27.38
CA LEU A 190 -4.22 -12.24 27.97
C LEU A 190 -3.89 -12.62 29.41
N LYS A 191 -2.67 -12.32 29.82
CA LYS A 191 -2.21 -12.48 31.21
C LYS A 191 -1.25 -11.35 31.55
N ASP A 192 -1.50 -10.64 32.64
CA ASP A 192 -0.61 -9.59 33.14
C ASP A 192 0.43 -10.11 34.14
N SER A 193 1.32 -9.25 34.58
CA SER A 193 2.38 -9.55 35.58
C SER A 193 1.85 -9.89 36.95
N LEU A 194 0.60 -9.51 37.26
CA LEU A 194 -0.08 -9.82 38.53
C LEU A 194 -0.86 -11.15 38.48
N GLY A 195 -0.84 -11.84 37.32
CA GLY A 195 -1.53 -13.10 37.13
C GLY A 195 -3.02 -12.96 36.80
N ARG A 196 -3.54 -11.74 36.59
CA ARG A 196 -4.90 -11.52 36.11
C ARG A 196 -5.02 -11.98 34.67
N GLN A 197 -6.17 -12.53 34.30
CA GLN A 197 -6.42 -13.08 32.98
C GLN A 197 -7.67 -12.47 32.36
N GLY A 198 -7.60 -12.22 31.06
CA GLY A 198 -8.72 -11.78 30.23
C GLY A 198 -8.72 -12.48 28.89
N GLN A 199 -9.89 -12.77 28.35
CA GLN A 199 -10.02 -13.50 27.09
C GLN A 199 -11.01 -12.80 26.16
N ILE A 200 -10.66 -12.72 24.87
CA ILE A 200 -11.61 -12.48 23.78
C ILE A 200 -11.86 -13.80 23.05
N ALA A 201 -13.13 -14.18 22.94
CA ALA A 201 -13.54 -15.42 22.28
C ALA A 201 -13.57 -15.25 20.75
N GLU A 202 -13.49 -16.36 20.02
CA GLU A 202 -13.46 -16.36 18.55
C GLU A 202 -14.71 -15.70 17.91
N ASP A 203 -15.89 -15.84 18.53
CA ASP A 203 -17.14 -15.24 18.05
C ASP A 203 -17.23 -13.71 18.27
N LYS A 204 -16.23 -13.12 18.95
CA LYS A 204 -16.11 -11.68 19.20
C LYS A 204 -15.10 -11.01 18.25
N ILE A 205 -14.52 -11.76 17.33
CA ILE A 205 -13.60 -11.25 16.30
C ILE A 205 -14.23 -11.49 14.95
N ASP A 206 -14.54 -10.42 14.22
CA ASP A 206 -15.17 -10.49 12.90
C ASP A 206 -14.16 -10.11 11.79
N PHE A 207 -14.29 -10.73 10.65
CA PHE A 207 -13.36 -10.62 9.54
C PHE A 207 -14.04 -10.12 8.28
N ALA A 208 -13.22 -9.56 7.38
CA ALA A 208 -13.53 -9.34 5.97
C ALA A 208 -12.67 -10.25 5.08
N SER A 209 -13.01 -10.31 3.81
CA SER A 209 -12.32 -11.11 2.78
C SER A 209 -10.81 -10.95 2.83
N PRO A 210 -10.02 -12.03 2.61
CA PRO A 210 -8.59 -11.95 2.34
C PRO A 210 -8.33 -11.49 0.89
N GLY A 211 -8.91 -10.36 0.50
CA GLY A 211 -8.88 -9.86 -0.87
C GLY A 211 -7.49 -9.82 -1.49
N GLU A 212 -7.43 -9.96 -2.81
CA GLU A 212 -6.20 -9.90 -3.60
C GLU A 212 -6.31 -8.76 -4.64
N LEU A 213 -5.26 -7.96 -4.81
CA LEU A 213 -5.16 -6.97 -5.88
C LEU A 213 -4.08 -7.37 -6.87
N VAL A 214 -4.44 -7.48 -8.15
CA VAL A 214 -3.48 -7.63 -9.24
C VAL A 214 -3.41 -6.32 -10.03
N LEU A 215 -2.25 -5.69 -10.06
CA LEU A 215 -1.99 -4.45 -10.78
C LEU A 215 -1.03 -4.71 -11.94
N ASN A 216 -1.56 -4.64 -13.17
CA ASN A 216 -0.77 -4.69 -14.40
C ASN A 216 -0.37 -3.27 -14.81
N ASN A 217 0.89 -3.05 -15.14
CA ASN A 217 1.42 -1.75 -15.52
C ASN A 217 2.00 -1.78 -16.93
N ILE A 218 1.73 -0.74 -17.75
CA ILE A 218 2.22 -0.64 -19.12
C ILE A 218 2.44 0.81 -19.54
N ARG A 219 3.47 1.04 -20.39
CA ARG A 219 3.66 2.31 -21.13
C ARG A 219 3.33 2.11 -22.61
N ILE A 220 2.55 3.03 -23.17
CA ILE A 220 2.03 2.94 -24.54
C ILE A 220 2.33 4.23 -25.30
N GLY A 221 3.06 4.10 -26.40
CA GLY A 221 3.22 5.14 -27.42
C GLY A 221 2.29 4.89 -28.60
N MET A 222 1.40 5.82 -28.90
CA MET A 222 0.43 5.73 -30.01
C MET A 222 0.88 6.71 -31.09
N LEU A 223 1.51 6.21 -32.17
CA LEU A 223 2.15 6.98 -33.24
C LEU A 223 3.31 7.88 -32.76
N THR A 224 3.84 7.57 -31.61
CA THR A 224 4.98 8.24 -30.96
C THR A 224 5.62 7.30 -29.96
N ALA A 225 6.75 7.67 -29.35
CA ALA A 225 7.39 6.88 -28.30
C ALA A 225 6.56 6.86 -27.02
N PRO A 226 6.59 5.75 -26.24
CA PRO A 226 5.96 5.69 -24.94
C PRO A 226 6.49 6.80 -24.00
N PRO A 227 5.65 7.35 -23.09
CA PRO A 227 6.11 8.33 -22.14
C PRO A 227 7.07 7.69 -21.12
N VAL A 228 8.10 8.43 -20.70
CA VAL A 228 9.03 8.03 -19.65
C VAL A 228 9.05 9.10 -18.58
N SER A 229 8.89 8.70 -17.33
CA SER A 229 8.88 9.59 -16.17
C SER A 229 9.48 8.87 -14.94
N ASN A 230 10.15 9.62 -14.08
CA ASN A 230 10.55 9.14 -12.77
C ASN A 230 9.34 8.88 -11.86
N GLY A 231 8.19 9.47 -12.18
CA GLY A 231 6.91 9.26 -11.49
C GLY A 231 6.22 7.94 -11.83
N HIS A 232 6.68 7.19 -12.83
CA HIS A 232 6.17 5.84 -13.14
C HIS A 232 6.63 4.81 -12.09
N TYR A 233 6.30 5.05 -10.83
CA TYR A 233 6.88 4.37 -9.69
C TYR A 233 6.59 2.87 -9.66
N MET A 234 5.36 2.44 -10.02
CA MET A 234 4.98 1.01 -10.12
C MET A 234 5.75 0.25 -11.22
N LEU A 235 6.29 0.95 -12.24
CA LEU A 235 7.14 0.37 -13.28
C LEU A 235 8.63 0.44 -12.95
N ASN A 236 9.07 1.58 -12.38
CA ASN A 236 10.49 1.85 -12.13
C ASN A 236 11.01 1.14 -10.88
N ASP A 237 10.18 1.02 -9.83
CA ASP A 237 10.51 0.35 -8.56
C ASP A 237 9.28 -0.38 -7.99
N PRO A 238 8.83 -1.46 -8.66
CA PRO A 238 7.59 -2.16 -8.30
C PRO A 238 7.62 -2.74 -6.90
N VAL A 239 8.79 -3.04 -6.38
CA VAL A 239 8.98 -3.62 -5.05
C VAL A 239 8.63 -2.61 -3.96
N ARG A 240 9.21 -1.40 -4.02
CA ARG A 240 8.90 -0.35 -3.05
C ARG A 240 7.50 0.22 -3.26
N ALA A 241 7.15 0.51 -4.52
CA ALA A 241 5.84 1.04 -4.86
C ALA A 241 4.70 0.12 -4.39
N GLY A 242 4.80 -1.17 -4.69
CA GLY A 242 3.83 -2.15 -4.25
C GLY A 242 3.76 -2.28 -2.72
N SER A 243 4.92 -2.33 -2.04
CA SER A 243 4.95 -2.41 -0.57
C SER A 243 4.35 -1.16 0.10
N ASP A 244 4.65 0.01 -0.43
CA ASP A 244 4.08 1.28 0.05
C ASP A 244 2.57 1.35 -0.14
N TYR A 245 2.06 0.88 -1.29
CA TYR A 245 0.63 0.92 -1.56
C TYR A 245 -0.15 -0.16 -0.82
N PHE A 246 0.38 -1.39 -0.74
CA PHE A 246 -0.27 -2.55 -0.11
C PHE A 246 -0.70 -2.27 1.34
N GLN A 247 0.07 -1.49 2.08
CA GLN A 247 -0.28 -1.14 3.46
C GLN A 247 -1.49 -0.19 3.57
N THR A 248 -1.91 0.47 2.48
CA THR A 248 -3.04 1.41 2.49
C THR A 248 -4.40 0.76 2.22
N ILE A 249 -4.42 -0.50 1.79
CA ILE A 249 -5.64 -1.21 1.35
C ILE A 249 -5.96 -2.43 2.22
N PRO A 250 -7.25 -2.77 2.36
CA PRO A 250 -7.72 -3.95 3.10
C PRO A 250 -7.62 -5.23 2.22
N ALA A 251 -6.43 -5.53 1.72
CA ALA A 251 -6.13 -6.71 0.94
C ALA A 251 -5.10 -7.58 1.66
N ALA A 252 -5.21 -8.90 1.54
CA ALA A 252 -4.26 -9.86 2.10
C ALA A 252 -3.05 -10.09 1.19
N GLU A 253 -3.22 -9.89 -0.13
CA GLU A 253 -2.16 -10.05 -1.12
C GLU A 253 -2.24 -8.96 -2.19
N MET A 254 -1.07 -8.57 -2.72
CA MET A 254 -0.96 -7.71 -3.88
C MET A 254 0.09 -8.26 -4.84
N THR A 255 -0.25 -8.30 -6.14
CA THR A 255 0.66 -8.63 -7.21
C THR A 255 0.91 -7.37 -8.07
N VAL A 256 2.17 -6.96 -8.21
CA VAL A 256 2.57 -5.89 -9.13
C VAL A 256 3.22 -6.51 -10.35
N ALA A 257 2.51 -6.47 -11.46
CA ALA A 257 2.92 -7.00 -12.75
C ALA A 257 3.24 -5.86 -13.73
N LYS A 258 4.01 -6.18 -14.76
CA LYS A 258 4.36 -5.22 -15.79
C LYS A 258 4.39 -5.85 -17.17
N TYR A 259 4.08 -5.04 -18.16
CA TYR A 259 4.36 -5.26 -19.56
C TYR A 259 5.66 -4.56 -19.96
N ASP A 260 6.31 -5.06 -21.01
CA ASP A 260 7.33 -4.29 -21.71
C ASP A 260 6.68 -3.05 -22.36
N ASP A 261 7.45 -1.98 -22.52
CA ASP A 261 6.97 -0.77 -23.20
C ASP A 261 6.59 -1.11 -24.65
N ILE A 262 5.51 -0.50 -25.13
CA ILE A 262 5.02 -0.75 -26.48
C ILE A 262 4.87 0.56 -27.26
N GLN A 263 5.41 0.56 -28.47
CA GLN A 263 5.22 1.64 -29.45
C GLN A 263 4.38 1.12 -30.61
N LEU A 264 3.36 1.88 -30.96
CA LEU A 264 2.43 1.59 -32.05
C LEU A 264 2.70 2.54 -33.21
N ASP A 265 3.19 2.01 -34.36
CA ASP A 265 3.40 2.77 -35.58
C ASP A 265 2.10 2.93 -36.40
N ARG A 266 1.10 2.14 -36.09
CA ARG A 266 -0.28 2.21 -36.61
C ARG A 266 -1.27 1.93 -35.50
N VAL A 267 -2.41 2.61 -35.54
CA VAL A 267 -3.50 2.40 -34.59
C VAL A 267 -4.85 2.34 -35.31
N MET A 268 -5.74 1.46 -34.83
CA MET A 268 -7.12 1.35 -35.31
C MET A 268 -8.06 1.92 -34.24
N ILE A 269 -8.98 2.77 -34.65
CA ILE A 269 -10.00 3.34 -33.77
C ILE A 269 -11.38 2.71 -34.00
N ALA A 270 -12.38 3.07 -33.18
CA ALA A 270 -13.63 2.34 -33.09
C ALA A 270 -14.52 2.39 -34.35
N ASP A 271 -14.33 3.32 -35.25
CA ASP A 271 -15.00 3.39 -36.56
C ASP A 271 -14.31 2.58 -37.67
N GLY A 272 -13.19 1.91 -37.35
CA GLY A 272 -12.40 1.12 -38.29
C GLY A 272 -11.28 1.90 -38.98
N THR A 273 -11.17 3.21 -38.76
CA THR A 273 -10.07 4.03 -39.30
C THR A 273 -8.73 3.59 -38.72
N ILE A 274 -7.73 3.50 -39.61
CA ILE A 274 -6.35 3.21 -39.21
C ILE A 274 -5.49 4.44 -39.46
N TYR A 275 -4.86 4.93 -38.40
CA TYR A 275 -3.86 5.99 -38.45
C TYR A 275 -2.45 5.42 -38.48
N ASP A 276 -1.55 6.07 -39.24
CA ASP A 276 -0.12 5.73 -39.35
C ASP A 276 0.82 6.94 -39.18
N THR A 277 0.28 8.14 -39.04
CA THR A 277 1.06 9.37 -38.88
C THR A 277 0.62 10.17 -37.68
N ALA A 278 -0.65 10.51 -37.61
CA ALA A 278 -1.29 11.20 -36.48
C ALA A 278 -2.80 10.93 -36.49
N SER A 279 -3.45 11.01 -35.34
CA SER A 279 -4.91 11.05 -35.29
C SER A 279 -5.45 12.38 -35.84
N ALA A 280 -6.60 12.33 -36.47
CA ALA A 280 -7.32 13.51 -36.93
C ALA A 280 -8.01 14.28 -35.79
N SER A 281 -8.16 13.65 -34.61
CA SER A 281 -8.75 14.30 -33.44
C SER A 281 -7.75 15.20 -32.70
N GLN A 282 -8.28 16.06 -31.81
CA GLN A 282 -7.45 16.79 -30.86
C GLN A 282 -7.06 15.83 -29.72
N GLY A 283 -5.84 16.01 -29.17
CA GLY A 283 -5.36 15.27 -28.02
C GLY A 283 -5.20 16.17 -26.79
N GLY A 284 -5.48 15.63 -25.62
CA GLY A 284 -5.32 16.30 -24.34
C GLY A 284 -5.27 15.30 -23.18
N VAL A 285 -5.21 15.82 -21.94
CA VAL A 285 -5.17 14.99 -20.73
C VAL A 285 -6.35 14.02 -20.69
N TYR A 286 -7.53 14.53 -20.99
CA TYR A 286 -8.81 13.83 -20.95
C TYR A 286 -9.40 13.54 -22.33
N GLU A 287 -8.75 13.96 -23.40
CA GLU A 287 -9.28 13.97 -24.76
C GLU A 287 -8.43 13.14 -25.72
N GLY A 288 -9.07 12.63 -26.77
CA GLY A 288 -8.45 11.94 -27.87
C GLY A 288 -9.06 10.57 -28.16
N ASP A 289 -9.33 10.31 -29.45
CA ASP A 289 -9.89 9.04 -29.92
C ASP A 289 -8.96 7.86 -29.61
N MET A 290 -7.65 8.00 -29.80
CA MET A 290 -6.66 6.98 -29.47
C MET A 290 -6.59 6.73 -27.94
N ARG A 291 -6.75 7.78 -27.11
CA ARG A 291 -6.85 7.60 -25.67
C ARG A 291 -8.00 6.67 -25.28
N GLU A 292 -9.18 6.90 -25.86
CA GLU A 292 -10.39 6.13 -25.52
C GLU A 292 -10.40 4.75 -26.18
N ASN A 293 -10.05 4.65 -27.48
CA ASN A 293 -10.20 3.42 -28.24
C ASN A 293 -8.96 2.50 -28.15
N VAL A 294 -7.75 3.06 -28.03
CA VAL A 294 -6.53 2.28 -27.97
C VAL A 294 -6.07 2.11 -26.52
N GLY A 295 -5.69 3.18 -25.83
CA GLY A 295 -5.15 3.10 -24.46
C GLY A 295 -6.10 2.45 -23.47
N LYS A 296 -7.33 2.96 -23.37
CA LYS A 296 -8.35 2.42 -22.46
C LYS A 296 -8.99 1.14 -22.99
N SER A 297 -9.62 1.20 -24.17
CA SER A 297 -10.46 0.10 -24.65
C SER A 297 -9.62 -1.11 -25.09
N THR A 298 -8.67 -0.92 -26.04
CA THR A 298 -7.95 -2.07 -26.61
C THR A 298 -6.86 -2.58 -25.66
N PHE A 299 -6.09 -1.71 -24.99
CA PHE A 299 -5.06 -2.14 -24.07
C PHE A 299 -5.61 -2.46 -22.69
N SER A 300 -6.08 -1.50 -21.91
CA SER A 300 -6.45 -1.78 -20.52
C SER A 300 -7.59 -2.77 -20.38
N VAL A 301 -8.70 -2.54 -21.06
CA VAL A 301 -9.84 -3.47 -21.05
C VAL A 301 -9.49 -4.76 -21.75
N GLY A 302 -8.78 -4.70 -22.89
CA GLY A 302 -8.37 -5.89 -23.64
C GLY A 302 -7.45 -6.82 -22.84
N ILE A 303 -6.48 -6.29 -22.09
CA ILE A 303 -5.64 -7.08 -21.16
C ILE A 303 -6.48 -7.77 -20.10
N ASN A 304 -7.43 -7.05 -19.47
CA ASN A 304 -8.31 -7.66 -18.49
C ASN A 304 -9.21 -8.74 -19.10
N LEU A 305 -9.75 -8.52 -20.30
CA LEU A 305 -10.55 -9.51 -21.00
C LEU A 305 -9.76 -10.75 -21.44
N ALA A 306 -8.51 -10.56 -21.90
CA ALA A 306 -7.59 -11.66 -22.20
C ALA A 306 -7.33 -12.55 -20.98
N ASN A 307 -7.22 -11.95 -19.79
CA ASN A 307 -7.07 -12.67 -18.52
C ASN A 307 -8.32 -13.46 -18.10
N TRP A 308 -9.43 -13.30 -18.82
CA TRP A 308 -10.66 -14.10 -18.67
C TRP A 308 -10.95 -14.98 -19.89
N GLY A 309 -10.02 -15.11 -20.84
CA GLY A 309 -10.22 -15.94 -22.05
C GLY A 309 -11.27 -15.41 -23.01
N ILE A 310 -11.61 -14.13 -22.91
CA ILE A 310 -12.51 -13.46 -23.86
C ILE A 310 -11.67 -12.97 -25.01
N THR A 311 -11.96 -13.42 -26.24
CA THR A 311 -11.07 -13.21 -27.39
C THR A 311 -11.37 -11.96 -28.17
N SER A 312 -12.57 -11.39 -28.07
CA SER A 312 -12.92 -10.14 -28.73
C SER A 312 -14.12 -9.45 -28.10
N ALA A 313 -14.22 -8.14 -28.34
CA ALA A 313 -15.34 -7.29 -27.92
C ALA A 313 -15.46 -6.07 -28.84
N SER A 314 -16.51 -5.26 -28.69
CA SER A 314 -16.62 -3.98 -29.39
C SER A 314 -15.47 -3.05 -29.04
N MET A 315 -14.82 -2.45 -30.03
CA MET A 315 -13.73 -1.51 -29.81
C MET A 315 -14.19 -0.21 -29.13
N ALA A 316 -15.44 0.21 -29.38
CA ALA A 316 -16.03 1.37 -28.70
C ALA A 316 -16.34 1.13 -27.23
N SER A 317 -16.45 -0.14 -26.78
CA SER A 317 -16.88 -0.47 -25.42
C SER A 317 -15.70 -0.57 -24.45
N GLN A 318 -15.82 0.08 -23.31
CA GLN A 318 -14.92 -0.09 -22.16
C GLN A 318 -15.51 -1.00 -21.08
N ASN A 319 -16.66 -1.65 -21.36
CA ASN A 319 -17.28 -2.59 -20.44
C ASN A 319 -16.42 -3.85 -20.28
N GLN A 320 -16.32 -4.34 -19.06
CA GLN A 320 -15.62 -5.58 -18.72
C GLN A 320 -16.22 -6.22 -17.46
N PRO A 321 -16.10 -7.55 -17.31
CA PRO A 321 -16.44 -8.20 -16.06
C PRO A 321 -15.40 -7.83 -14.99
N GLN A 322 -15.88 -7.44 -13.82
CA GLN A 322 -15.03 -7.30 -12.65
C GLN A 322 -15.23 -8.53 -11.76
N LEU A 323 -14.63 -9.65 -12.15
CA LEU A 323 -14.74 -10.92 -11.41
C LEU A 323 -13.69 -11.04 -10.32
N THR A 324 -12.49 -10.51 -10.58
CA THR A 324 -11.38 -10.38 -9.62
C THR A 324 -10.95 -8.94 -9.51
N GLN A 325 -10.22 -8.59 -8.46
CA GLN A 325 -9.65 -7.26 -8.28
C GLN A 325 -8.38 -7.12 -9.14
N THR A 326 -8.60 -6.98 -10.45
CA THR A 326 -7.53 -6.82 -11.44
C THR A 326 -7.65 -5.46 -12.11
N VAL A 327 -6.54 -4.73 -12.15
CA VAL A 327 -6.47 -3.35 -12.66
C VAL A 327 -5.31 -3.25 -13.64
N VAL A 328 -5.52 -2.51 -14.74
CA VAL A 328 -4.45 -2.12 -15.65
C VAL A 328 -4.19 -0.62 -15.51
N ALA A 329 -2.99 -0.28 -15.05
CA ALA A 329 -2.48 1.08 -15.03
C ALA A 329 -1.65 1.31 -16.29
N HIS A 330 -2.05 2.26 -17.14
CA HIS A 330 -1.31 2.61 -18.32
C HIS A 330 -0.87 4.08 -18.29
N HIS A 331 0.39 4.29 -18.73
CA HIS A 331 0.95 5.58 -19.04
C HIS A 331 0.97 5.69 -20.56
N SER A 332 0.23 6.62 -21.15
CA SER A 332 0.09 6.69 -22.60
C SER A 332 0.33 8.09 -23.16
N ARG A 333 0.92 8.10 -24.37
CA ARG A 333 1.14 9.28 -25.19
C ARG A 333 0.64 9.00 -26.59
N GLY A 334 -0.03 9.96 -27.21
CA GLY A 334 -0.50 9.88 -28.58
C GLY A 334 -0.09 11.08 -29.40
N LYS A 335 0.04 10.89 -30.72
CA LYS A 335 0.26 11.97 -31.70
C LYS A 335 -1.05 12.30 -32.39
N TYR A 336 -1.51 13.53 -32.19
CA TYR A 336 -2.82 14.05 -32.61
C TYR A 336 -2.68 15.22 -33.58
N ALA A 337 -3.79 15.74 -34.09
CA ALA A 337 -3.81 16.89 -34.97
C ALA A 337 -3.15 18.15 -34.38
N ASN A 338 -3.20 18.30 -33.05
CA ASN A 338 -2.57 19.40 -32.30
C ASN A 338 -1.19 19.06 -31.72
N GLY A 339 -0.59 17.94 -32.13
CA GLY A 339 0.73 17.51 -31.65
C GLY A 339 0.69 16.30 -30.71
N GLU A 340 1.75 16.10 -29.94
CA GLU A 340 1.82 15.00 -28.97
C GLU A 340 1.16 15.38 -27.65
N SER A 341 0.39 14.45 -27.09
CA SER A 341 -0.29 14.61 -25.80
C SER A 341 -0.09 13.41 -24.90
N ASN A 342 0.31 13.66 -23.66
CA ASN A 342 0.26 12.67 -22.58
C ASN A 342 -1.16 12.63 -21.99
N HIS A 343 -1.59 11.45 -21.59
CA HIS A 343 -2.88 11.22 -20.96
C HIS A 343 -2.70 10.86 -19.47
N GLY A 344 -3.65 11.25 -18.64
CA GLY A 344 -3.59 11.02 -17.19
C GLY A 344 -4.91 11.27 -16.48
N LEU A 345 -4.87 11.26 -15.15
CA LEU A 345 -5.90 11.74 -14.21
C LEU A 345 -7.29 11.12 -14.48
N SER A 346 -7.35 9.82 -14.74
CA SER A 346 -8.60 9.13 -15.02
C SER A 346 -8.54 7.68 -14.58
N GLY A 347 -9.48 7.24 -13.74
CA GLY A 347 -9.55 5.89 -13.22
C GLY A 347 -10.96 5.34 -13.15
N GLY A 348 -11.07 4.06 -12.86
CA GLY A 348 -12.33 3.35 -12.71
C GLY A 348 -12.45 2.13 -13.62
N ASN A 349 -13.40 1.28 -13.33
CA ASN A 349 -13.73 0.11 -14.15
C ASN A 349 -12.51 -0.78 -14.53
N GLY A 350 -11.56 -0.98 -13.60
CA GLY A 350 -10.36 -1.80 -13.86
C GLY A 350 -9.30 -1.15 -14.75
N MET A 351 -9.37 0.16 -14.97
CA MET A 351 -8.45 0.93 -15.78
C MET A 351 -7.94 2.15 -15.01
N LEU A 352 -6.67 2.47 -15.15
CA LEU A 352 -6.08 3.74 -14.70
C LEU A 352 -5.29 4.34 -15.86
N THR A 353 -5.61 5.57 -16.25
CA THR A 353 -4.82 6.37 -17.18
C THR A 353 -4.08 7.41 -16.35
N LEU A 354 -2.76 7.31 -16.28
CA LEU A 354 -1.94 8.02 -15.31
C LEU A 354 -0.82 8.81 -15.98
N TYR A 355 -0.56 10.01 -15.47
CA TYR A 355 0.74 10.67 -15.65
C TYR A 355 1.79 9.97 -14.79
N ASP A 356 1.52 9.82 -13.51
CA ASP A 356 2.41 9.19 -12.55
C ASP A 356 1.68 8.11 -11.73
N SER A 357 2.37 7.02 -11.42
CA SER A 357 1.86 5.96 -10.53
C SER A 357 2.34 6.14 -9.09
N VAL A 358 2.28 7.38 -8.59
CA VAL A 358 2.70 7.79 -7.25
C VAL A 358 1.79 8.90 -6.71
N GLY A 359 1.79 9.08 -5.40
CA GLY A 359 1.10 10.20 -4.76
C GLY A 359 -0.43 10.09 -4.81
N ASN A 360 -1.07 11.24 -4.85
CA ASN A 360 -2.52 11.29 -4.86
C ASN A 360 -3.13 10.85 -6.19
N GLU A 361 -2.48 11.08 -7.32
CA GLU A 361 -3.01 10.64 -8.61
C GLU A 361 -3.29 9.14 -8.59
N PHE A 362 -2.29 8.33 -8.24
CA PHE A 362 -2.50 6.88 -8.19
C PHE A 362 -3.57 6.47 -7.18
N SER A 363 -3.50 6.99 -5.95
CA SER A 363 -4.46 6.64 -4.90
C SER A 363 -5.89 7.08 -5.26
N HIS A 364 -6.05 8.22 -5.91
CA HIS A 364 -7.32 8.77 -6.37
C HIS A 364 -7.93 7.93 -7.50
N GLU A 365 -7.14 7.69 -8.55
CA GLU A 365 -7.65 7.00 -9.74
C GLU A 365 -7.98 5.53 -9.45
N ILE A 366 -7.19 4.84 -8.65
CA ILE A 366 -7.56 3.48 -8.22
C ILE A 366 -8.71 3.50 -7.21
N GLY A 367 -8.89 4.58 -6.45
CA GLY A 367 -10.07 4.81 -5.62
C GLY A 367 -11.37 4.77 -6.42
N HIS A 368 -11.38 5.36 -7.62
CA HIS A 368 -12.52 5.25 -8.55
C HIS A 368 -12.78 3.80 -8.98
N HIS A 369 -11.73 2.99 -9.14
CA HIS A 369 -11.91 1.56 -9.43
C HIS A 369 -12.59 0.83 -8.26
N TYR A 370 -12.33 1.20 -7.02
CA TYR A 370 -13.04 0.65 -5.85
C TYR A 370 -14.48 1.15 -5.72
N GLY A 371 -14.94 2.01 -6.61
CA GLY A 371 -16.28 2.57 -6.60
C GLY A 371 -16.44 3.84 -5.76
N LEU A 372 -15.33 4.50 -5.40
CA LEU A 372 -15.35 5.80 -4.74
C LEU A 372 -15.67 6.91 -5.75
N GLY A 373 -16.57 7.80 -5.39
CA GLY A 373 -16.75 9.09 -6.05
C GLY A 373 -15.86 10.15 -5.43
N HIS A 374 -15.88 11.36 -5.97
CA HIS A 374 -15.26 12.51 -5.32
C HIS A 374 -15.99 12.81 -4.01
N TYR A 375 -15.23 13.07 -2.95
CA TYR A 375 -15.76 13.41 -1.62
C TYR A 375 -16.85 12.43 -1.15
N PRO A 376 -16.56 11.11 -0.99
CA PRO A 376 -17.54 10.15 -0.49
C PRO A 376 -18.17 10.66 0.81
N GLY A 377 -19.49 10.63 0.93
CA GLY A 377 -20.20 11.15 2.09
C GLY A 377 -20.47 12.66 2.07
N GLN A 378 -20.06 13.40 1.05
CA GLN A 378 -20.33 14.82 0.92
C GLN A 378 -21.82 15.16 1.01
N GLU A 379 -22.68 14.33 0.42
CA GLU A 379 -24.14 14.49 0.45
C GLU A 379 -24.74 14.36 1.86
N LYS A 380 -24.03 13.70 2.76
CA LYS A 380 -24.42 13.46 4.14
C LYS A 380 -23.72 14.40 5.13
N GLY A 381 -23.17 15.50 4.67
CA GLY A 381 -22.41 16.43 5.48
C GLY A 381 -20.98 15.99 5.70
N ASN A 382 -20.50 15.98 6.94
CA ASN A 382 -19.11 15.70 7.27
C ASN A 382 -18.79 14.24 7.57
N ASP A 383 -19.63 13.27 7.22
CA ASP A 383 -19.44 11.83 7.50
C ASP A 383 -18.06 11.34 7.05
N PHE A 384 -17.62 11.78 5.89
CA PHE A 384 -16.32 11.50 5.31
C PHE A 384 -15.15 11.92 6.22
N TRP A 385 -15.23 13.11 6.80
CA TRP A 385 -14.24 13.64 7.72
C TRP A 385 -14.41 13.08 9.12
N THR A 386 -15.64 12.87 9.55
CA THR A 386 -15.97 12.34 10.88
C THR A 386 -15.28 11.01 11.14
N SER A 387 -15.12 10.19 10.12
CA SER A 387 -14.41 8.91 10.23
C SER A 387 -12.93 9.04 10.61
N HIS A 388 -12.31 10.18 10.34
CA HIS A 388 -10.96 10.45 10.81
C HIS A 388 -10.87 10.63 12.32
N HIS A 389 -11.89 11.22 12.90
CA HIS A 389 -11.95 11.41 14.35
C HIS A 389 -12.32 10.14 15.08
N ALA A 390 -13.05 9.26 14.38
CA ALA A 390 -13.75 8.22 15.08
C ALA A 390 -12.82 7.18 15.66
N ASP A 391 -11.78 6.77 15.13
CA ASP A 391 -10.88 5.79 15.72
C ASP A 391 -10.02 5.06 14.67
N SER A 392 -10.38 5.16 13.38
CA SER A 392 -9.78 4.37 12.30
C SER A 392 -8.94 5.18 11.32
N GLY A 393 -8.45 6.32 11.72
CA GLY A 393 -7.61 7.16 10.86
C GLY A 393 -6.14 6.73 10.81
N TRP A 394 -5.73 5.86 11.71
CA TRP A 394 -4.38 5.33 11.81
C TRP A 394 -4.30 3.92 11.26
N GLY A 395 -3.11 3.55 10.73
CA GLY A 395 -2.80 2.21 10.25
C GLY A 395 -1.45 1.73 10.76
N TYR A 396 -1.08 0.49 10.42
CA TYR A 396 0.21 -0.11 10.76
C TYR A 396 1.01 -0.45 9.51
N ILE A 397 2.29 -0.12 9.51
CA ILE A 397 3.25 -0.38 8.43
C ILE A 397 4.21 -1.47 8.91
N PRO A 398 3.94 -2.76 8.65
CA PRO A 398 4.66 -3.87 9.26
C PRO A 398 6.16 -3.89 8.94
N TYR A 399 6.54 -3.66 7.69
CA TYR A 399 7.93 -3.70 7.24
C TYR A 399 8.78 -2.53 7.76
N ARG A 400 8.17 -1.48 8.29
CA ARG A 400 8.86 -0.37 8.97
C ARG A 400 8.67 -0.38 10.48
N ASN A 401 7.81 -1.26 10.99
CA ASN A 401 7.36 -1.24 12.38
C ASN A 401 6.96 0.17 12.84
N MET A 402 6.11 0.83 12.04
CA MET A 402 5.63 2.19 12.27
C MET A 402 4.11 2.24 12.18
N MET A 403 3.52 3.23 12.85
CA MET A 403 2.11 3.56 12.70
C MET A 403 1.95 4.67 11.68
N ARG A 404 1.04 4.48 10.71
CA ARG A 404 0.64 5.56 9.81
C ARG A 404 -0.32 6.50 10.54
N GLY A 405 0.07 7.75 10.67
CA GLY A 405 -0.79 8.79 11.23
C GLY A 405 -1.72 9.42 10.19
N ASN A 406 -2.80 10.03 10.67
CA ASN A 406 -3.77 10.74 9.82
C ASN A 406 -3.79 12.25 10.07
N LEU A 407 -2.73 12.81 10.63
CA LEU A 407 -2.63 14.23 10.96
C LEU A 407 -1.71 14.96 9.97
N ILE A 408 -1.90 16.26 9.82
CA ILE A 408 -1.00 17.14 9.09
C ILE A 408 0.02 17.70 10.07
N TRP A 409 1.28 17.26 9.93
CA TRP A 409 2.35 17.49 10.89
C TRP A 409 3.12 18.79 10.65
N ASN A 410 3.29 19.16 9.38
CA ASN A 410 4.15 20.26 8.95
C ASN A 410 3.43 21.60 8.78
N ASN A 411 2.11 21.65 8.95
CA ASN A 411 1.36 22.88 8.82
C ASN A 411 0.14 22.89 9.75
N LYS A 412 0.10 23.88 10.64
CA LYS A 412 -0.99 24.03 11.62
C LYS A 412 -2.23 24.74 11.07
N ASP A 413 -2.13 25.43 9.91
CA ASP A 413 -3.16 26.39 9.51
C ASP A 413 -4.01 25.97 8.30
N LEU A 414 -3.61 24.95 7.55
CA LEU A 414 -4.08 24.82 6.16
C LEU A 414 -5.49 24.26 5.97
N TRP A 415 -6.09 23.52 6.91
CA TRP A 415 -7.29 22.76 6.56
C TRP A 415 -8.42 22.79 7.58
N ALA A 416 -8.20 23.24 8.78
CA ALA A 416 -9.23 23.28 9.83
C ALA A 416 -10.47 24.11 9.42
N ALA A 417 -10.25 25.22 8.72
CA ALA A 417 -11.34 26.10 8.28
C ALA A 417 -12.17 25.54 7.11
N SER A 418 -11.61 24.64 6.28
CA SER A 418 -12.28 24.11 5.08
C SER A 418 -13.05 22.83 5.29
N THR A 419 -12.75 22.08 6.35
CA THR A 419 -13.37 20.79 6.64
C THR A 419 -14.47 20.87 7.69
N GLY A 420 -14.51 21.94 8.47
CA GLY A 420 -15.42 22.08 9.62
C GLY A 420 -15.12 21.13 10.77
N ILE A 421 -13.98 20.43 10.75
CA ILE A 421 -13.55 19.47 11.76
C ILE A 421 -12.52 20.14 12.67
N ALA A 422 -12.72 20.06 13.97
CA ALA A 422 -11.78 20.57 14.96
C ALA A 422 -10.42 19.86 14.85
N ASN A 423 -9.34 20.62 14.98
CA ASN A 423 -8.00 20.07 15.04
C ASN A 423 -7.85 19.16 16.27
N PHE A 424 -7.08 18.10 16.14
CA PHE A 424 -6.73 17.24 17.27
C PHE A 424 -6.05 18.09 18.36
N LEU A 425 -6.66 18.11 19.55
CA LEU A 425 -6.27 18.94 20.71
C LEU A 425 -5.98 20.42 20.37
N SER A 426 -6.65 20.97 19.35
CA SER A 426 -6.42 22.30 18.80
C SER A 426 -5.01 22.53 18.22
N LEU A 427 -4.24 21.46 18.01
CA LEU A 427 -2.84 21.53 17.56
C LEU A 427 -2.63 21.03 16.14
N TYR A 428 -3.31 19.94 15.73
CA TYR A 428 -3.05 19.26 14.48
C TYR A 428 -4.30 19.11 13.62
N PRO A 429 -4.30 19.66 12.40
CA PRO A 429 -5.34 19.36 11.41
C PRO A 429 -5.31 17.89 11.01
N HIS A 430 -6.48 17.35 10.65
CA HIS A 430 -6.56 16.00 10.06
C HIS A 430 -6.21 16.03 8.58
N SER A 431 -5.52 14.97 8.10
CA SER A 431 -5.21 14.81 6.69
C SER A 431 -6.46 14.46 5.88
N ARG A 432 -6.41 14.74 4.57
CA ARG A 432 -7.49 14.47 3.63
C ARG A 432 -7.37 13.08 3.05
N ASP A 433 -8.52 12.51 2.71
CA ASP A 433 -8.64 11.30 1.91
C ASP A 433 -8.11 11.49 0.48
N ALA A 434 -7.68 10.41 -0.15
CA ALA A 434 -7.25 10.41 -1.54
C ALA A 434 -8.30 11.02 -2.49
N MET A 435 -9.59 10.79 -2.23
CA MET A 435 -10.70 11.27 -3.05
C MET A 435 -11.04 12.76 -2.83
N SER A 436 -10.40 13.41 -1.86
CA SER A 436 -10.62 14.82 -1.53
C SER A 436 -9.40 15.71 -1.77
N GLY A 437 -8.48 15.29 -2.64
CA GLY A 437 -7.25 16.04 -2.93
C GLY A 437 -6.23 15.95 -1.79
N GLY A 438 -6.17 14.81 -1.11
CA GLY A 438 -5.13 14.51 -0.13
C GLY A 438 -3.75 14.39 -0.76
N TYR A 439 -2.74 14.24 0.06
CA TYR A 439 -1.37 14.00 -0.37
C TYR A 439 -0.67 13.01 0.56
N ALA A 440 0.39 12.39 0.08
CA ALA A 440 1.21 11.53 0.91
C ALA A 440 1.94 12.38 1.96
N SER A 441 1.51 12.29 3.21
CA SER A 441 2.11 13.00 4.34
C SER A 441 3.06 12.14 5.16
N SER A 442 3.34 10.92 4.68
CA SER A 442 4.21 9.94 5.32
C SER A 442 5.67 10.14 4.92
N SER A 443 6.60 9.92 5.84
CA SER A 443 8.04 9.87 5.55
C SER A 443 8.48 8.56 4.89
N VAL A 444 7.63 7.53 4.93
CA VAL A 444 7.95 6.16 4.48
C VAL A 444 7.03 5.63 3.39
N SER A 445 6.02 6.39 2.96
CA SER A 445 5.13 6.02 1.86
C SER A 445 4.85 7.21 0.96
N ARG A 446 4.77 6.94 -0.35
CA ARG A 446 4.49 7.95 -1.38
C ARG A 446 3.02 7.99 -1.78
N TYR A 447 2.13 7.27 -1.11
CA TYR A 447 0.70 7.20 -1.47
C TYR A 447 -0.18 7.91 -0.46
N THR A 448 -1.21 8.57 -0.98
CA THR A 448 -2.25 9.16 -0.13
C THR A 448 -3.11 8.04 0.47
N HIS A 449 -3.40 8.18 1.75
CA HIS A 449 -4.23 7.22 2.48
C HIS A 449 -5.72 7.45 2.23
N TYR A 450 -6.50 6.38 2.39
CA TYR A 450 -7.97 6.47 2.44
C TYR A 450 -8.45 6.63 3.88
N THR A 451 -9.59 7.26 4.07
CA THR A 451 -10.23 7.28 5.39
C THR A 451 -10.79 5.90 5.75
N GLY A 452 -11.02 5.67 7.03
CA GLY A 452 -11.79 4.51 7.48
C GLY A 452 -13.18 4.47 6.86
N TYR A 453 -13.82 5.63 6.67
CA TYR A 453 -15.10 5.76 5.98
C TYR A 453 -15.03 5.25 4.53
N SER A 454 -14.10 5.72 3.72
CA SER A 454 -13.92 5.27 2.33
C SER A 454 -13.66 3.76 2.26
N THR A 455 -12.85 3.25 3.20
CA THR A 455 -12.54 1.83 3.28
C THR A 455 -13.75 1.01 3.67
N PHE A 456 -14.52 1.43 4.67
CA PHE A 456 -15.74 0.77 5.11
C PHE A 456 -16.84 0.78 4.04
N GLU A 457 -17.13 1.95 3.46
CA GLU A 457 -18.28 2.13 2.55
C GLU A 457 -18.06 1.50 1.16
N LYS A 458 -16.82 1.45 0.67
CA LYS A 458 -16.54 1.07 -0.72
C LYS A 458 -15.39 0.09 -0.89
N ILE A 459 -14.21 0.37 -0.33
CA ILE A 459 -13.01 -0.41 -0.68
C ILE A 459 -13.13 -1.84 -0.16
N GLN A 460 -13.42 -2.04 1.11
CA GLN A 460 -13.54 -3.39 1.69
C GLN A 460 -14.74 -4.16 1.12
N PRO A 461 -15.94 -3.57 0.93
CA PRO A 461 -17.02 -4.23 0.21
C PRO A 461 -16.68 -4.63 -1.23
N GLN A 462 -15.84 -3.84 -1.94
CA GLN A 462 -15.36 -4.21 -3.28
C GLN A 462 -14.49 -5.47 -3.22
N PHE A 463 -13.57 -5.57 -2.25
CA PHE A 463 -12.78 -6.78 -2.05
C PHE A 463 -13.63 -7.99 -1.61
N ASN A 464 -14.64 -7.78 -0.78
CA ASN A 464 -15.50 -8.86 -0.29
C ASN A 464 -16.32 -9.52 -1.41
N LYS A 465 -16.78 -8.76 -2.40
CA LYS A 465 -17.66 -9.27 -3.46
C LYS A 465 -16.94 -9.97 -4.60
N LEU A 466 -15.60 -9.83 -4.72
CA LEU A 466 -14.85 -10.36 -5.85
C LEU A 466 -14.24 -11.72 -5.55
N LEU A 467 -13.92 -12.45 -6.63
CA LEU A 467 -13.28 -13.75 -6.56
C LEU A 467 -11.81 -13.59 -6.17
N VAL A 468 -11.32 -14.56 -5.41
CA VAL A 468 -9.89 -14.70 -5.06
C VAL A 468 -9.41 -16.03 -5.63
N TRP A 469 -8.21 -16.02 -6.23
CA TRP A 469 -7.59 -17.24 -6.72
C TRP A 469 -7.19 -18.17 -5.57
N ASP A 470 -7.56 -19.42 -5.67
CA ASP A 470 -7.11 -20.48 -4.77
C ASP A 470 -6.85 -21.76 -5.57
N LYS A 471 -5.56 -22.13 -5.70
CA LYS A 471 -5.15 -23.32 -6.45
C LYS A 471 -5.74 -24.64 -5.92
N THR A 472 -6.18 -24.65 -4.66
CA THR A 472 -6.80 -25.82 -4.02
C THR A 472 -8.28 -25.93 -4.32
N SER A 473 -8.93 -24.84 -4.78
CA SER A 473 -10.32 -24.88 -5.21
C SER A 473 -10.48 -25.67 -6.51
N PRO A 474 -11.50 -26.50 -6.65
CA PRO A 474 -11.77 -27.23 -7.90
C PRO A 474 -12.02 -26.30 -9.09
N THR A 475 -12.57 -25.12 -8.85
CA THR A 475 -12.79 -24.08 -9.88
C THR A 475 -11.59 -23.15 -10.08
N GLY A 476 -10.58 -23.22 -9.18
CA GLY A 476 -9.50 -22.25 -9.08
C GLY A 476 -9.88 -20.97 -8.32
N TYR A 477 -11.13 -20.81 -7.89
CA TYR A 477 -11.60 -19.59 -7.25
C TYR A 477 -12.41 -19.85 -5.99
N LYS A 478 -12.32 -18.90 -5.06
CA LYS A 478 -13.18 -18.76 -3.89
C LYS A 478 -13.74 -17.35 -3.84
N LYS A 479 -14.84 -17.20 -3.11
CA LYS A 479 -15.51 -15.93 -2.85
C LYS A 479 -15.87 -15.85 -1.37
N TRP A 480 -15.77 -14.64 -0.83
CA TRP A 480 -16.21 -14.36 0.53
C TRP A 480 -17.74 -14.48 0.66
N ASN A 481 -18.19 -15.18 1.69
CA ASN A 481 -19.58 -15.22 2.07
C ASN A 481 -19.81 -14.32 3.29
N GLU A 482 -20.58 -13.26 3.12
CA GLU A 482 -20.87 -12.27 4.17
C GLU A 482 -21.70 -12.84 5.33
N VAL A 483 -22.40 -13.94 5.11
CA VAL A 483 -23.25 -14.57 6.13
C VAL A 483 -22.44 -15.56 6.98
N THR A 484 -21.69 -16.46 6.32
CA THR A 484 -20.87 -17.49 7.00
C THR A 484 -19.53 -16.96 7.45
N ARG A 485 -19.11 -15.77 7.00
CA ARG A 485 -17.80 -15.17 7.25
C ARG A 485 -16.65 -16.10 6.86
N GLN A 486 -16.78 -16.77 5.73
CA GLN A 486 -15.79 -17.73 5.21
C GLN A 486 -15.59 -17.58 3.71
N MET A 487 -14.44 -18.05 3.24
CA MET A 487 -14.16 -18.20 1.81
C MET A 487 -14.77 -19.52 1.30
N GLU A 488 -15.68 -19.43 0.36
CA GLU A 488 -16.39 -20.57 -0.25
C GLU A 488 -15.99 -20.78 -1.70
N VAL A 489 -16.04 -22.03 -2.16
CA VAL A 489 -15.79 -22.36 -3.58
C VAL A 489 -16.78 -21.58 -4.45
N ALA A 490 -16.25 -20.91 -5.47
CA ALA A 490 -17.06 -20.11 -6.38
C ALA A 490 -16.76 -20.44 -7.84
N GLN A 491 -17.81 -20.45 -8.65
CA GLN A 491 -17.70 -20.59 -10.10
C GLN A 491 -17.74 -19.19 -10.73
N PRO A 492 -16.70 -18.77 -11.48
CA PRO A 492 -16.77 -17.55 -12.26
C PRO A 492 -17.90 -17.59 -13.27
N THR A 493 -18.72 -16.54 -13.30
CA THR A 493 -19.84 -16.44 -14.24
C THR A 493 -19.88 -15.04 -14.84
N MET A 494 -20.04 -14.94 -16.15
CA MET A 494 -20.15 -13.69 -16.86
C MET A 494 -21.47 -12.97 -16.51
N PRO A 495 -21.45 -11.67 -16.19
CA PRO A 495 -22.68 -10.91 -15.96
C PRO A 495 -23.54 -10.83 -17.21
N ASP A 496 -24.86 -11.00 -17.06
CA ASP A 496 -25.82 -10.94 -18.17
C ASP A 496 -25.83 -9.58 -18.89
N SER A 497 -25.59 -8.49 -18.16
CA SER A 497 -25.54 -7.12 -18.70
C SER A 497 -24.45 -6.91 -19.75
N ALA A 498 -23.45 -7.78 -19.79
CA ALA A 498 -22.32 -7.70 -20.71
C ALA A 498 -22.52 -8.51 -21.99
N ALA A 499 -23.61 -9.27 -22.12
CA ALA A 499 -23.90 -10.17 -23.24
C ALA A 499 -23.67 -9.59 -24.65
N PRO A 500 -24.02 -8.32 -24.96
CA PRO A 500 -23.88 -7.77 -26.29
C PRO A 500 -22.42 -7.53 -26.74
N VAL A 501 -21.48 -7.45 -25.81
CA VAL A 501 -20.09 -7.07 -26.10
C VAL A 501 -19.12 -8.23 -25.97
N TRP A 502 -19.52 -9.39 -25.41
CA TRP A 502 -18.62 -10.45 -25.05
C TRP A 502 -18.86 -11.74 -25.82
N TYR A 503 -17.81 -12.57 -25.94
CA TYR A 503 -17.80 -13.75 -26.78
C TYR A 503 -18.81 -14.81 -26.34
N GLN A 504 -18.83 -15.18 -25.06
CA GLN A 504 -19.75 -16.16 -24.50
C GLN A 504 -20.37 -15.63 -23.20
N PRO A 505 -21.34 -14.74 -23.32
CA PRO A 505 -21.80 -13.92 -22.18
C PRO A 505 -22.38 -14.70 -21.00
N LYS A 506 -22.94 -15.87 -21.23
CA LYS A 506 -23.54 -16.72 -20.18
C LYS A 506 -22.74 -17.97 -19.84
N GLN A 507 -21.54 -18.09 -20.39
CA GLN A 507 -20.71 -19.24 -20.14
C GLN A 507 -20.09 -19.14 -18.73
N ASN A 508 -20.11 -20.23 -17.98
CA ASN A 508 -19.28 -20.40 -16.81
C ASN A 508 -17.83 -20.60 -17.25
N TYR A 509 -16.91 -19.81 -16.71
CA TYR A 509 -15.51 -19.94 -17.06
C TYR A 509 -14.89 -21.16 -16.42
N LEU A 510 -14.13 -21.89 -17.20
CA LEU A 510 -13.30 -22.95 -16.70
C LEU A 510 -12.10 -22.37 -15.94
N ARG A 511 -11.48 -23.20 -15.13
CA ARG A 511 -10.21 -22.86 -14.50
C ARG A 511 -9.17 -22.55 -15.59
N PRO A 512 -8.40 -21.47 -15.50
CA PRO A 512 -7.34 -21.20 -16.47
C PRO A 512 -6.30 -22.32 -16.47
N ARG A 513 -5.80 -22.68 -17.65
CA ARG A 513 -4.72 -23.65 -17.83
C ARG A 513 -3.43 -23.16 -17.17
N VAL A 514 -3.18 -21.87 -17.29
CA VAL A 514 -2.04 -21.17 -16.68
C VAL A 514 -2.58 -19.96 -15.93
N PHE A 515 -2.16 -19.77 -14.68
CA PHE A 515 -2.55 -18.65 -13.85
C PHE A 515 -1.34 -17.90 -13.31
N GLY A 516 -1.27 -16.60 -13.63
CA GLY A 516 -0.29 -15.70 -13.03
C GLY A 516 1.15 -15.93 -13.50
N GLU A 517 1.34 -16.48 -14.70
CA GLU A 517 2.65 -16.76 -15.30
C GLU A 517 2.95 -15.79 -16.45
N PRO A 518 4.21 -15.70 -16.92
CA PRO A 518 4.57 -14.85 -18.05
C PRO A 518 3.80 -15.18 -19.32
N VAL A 519 3.26 -14.15 -19.96
CA VAL A 519 2.46 -14.25 -21.19
C VAL A 519 2.94 -13.28 -22.26
N VAL A 520 2.52 -13.57 -23.49
CA VAL A 520 2.44 -12.61 -24.58
C VAL A 520 0.97 -12.35 -24.87
N THR A 521 0.52 -11.12 -24.70
CA THR A 521 -0.84 -10.70 -25.01
C THR A 521 -0.88 -10.19 -26.46
N ILE A 522 -1.71 -10.81 -27.29
CA ILE A 522 -1.99 -10.38 -28.65
C ILE A 522 -3.17 -9.42 -28.59
N LEU A 523 -2.94 -8.19 -29.02
CA LEU A 523 -3.92 -7.11 -29.05
C LEU A 523 -4.05 -6.57 -30.47
N GLY A 524 -5.22 -5.98 -30.78
CA GLY A 524 -5.45 -5.40 -32.09
C GLY A 524 -6.90 -5.04 -32.34
N GLY A 525 -7.19 -4.66 -33.58
CA GLY A 525 -8.52 -4.35 -34.06
C GLY A 525 -8.86 -5.08 -35.36
N TYR A 526 -10.13 -5.36 -35.59
CA TYR A 526 -10.61 -5.93 -36.85
C TYR A 526 -12.04 -5.50 -37.15
N ASP A 527 -12.33 -5.32 -38.43
CA ASP A 527 -13.66 -5.11 -38.97
C ASP A 527 -13.99 -6.27 -39.92
N PRO A 528 -14.86 -7.20 -39.51
CA PRO A 528 -15.20 -8.36 -40.33
C PRO A 528 -16.06 -7.99 -41.56
N VAL A 529 -16.77 -6.87 -41.56
CA VAL A 529 -17.58 -6.40 -42.68
C VAL A 529 -16.70 -5.74 -43.75
N ALA A 530 -15.85 -4.79 -43.31
CA ALA A 530 -14.91 -4.12 -44.18
C ALA A 530 -13.70 -4.99 -44.60
N GLN A 531 -13.53 -6.14 -43.95
CA GLN A 531 -12.36 -7.04 -44.15
C GLN A 531 -11.03 -6.34 -43.97
N VAL A 532 -10.93 -5.57 -42.90
CA VAL A 532 -9.72 -4.82 -42.46
C VAL A 532 -9.34 -5.25 -41.07
N GLY A 533 -8.07 -5.29 -40.74
CA GLY A 533 -7.58 -5.62 -39.40
C GLY A 533 -6.14 -5.17 -39.15
N LEU A 534 -5.81 -5.01 -37.91
CA LEU A 534 -4.50 -4.60 -37.45
C LEU A 534 -4.14 -5.37 -36.16
N LEU A 535 -3.08 -6.15 -36.21
CA LEU A 535 -2.42 -6.70 -35.03
C LEU A 535 -1.35 -5.72 -34.56
N TYR A 536 -1.34 -5.42 -33.27
CA TYR A 536 -0.28 -4.66 -32.64
C TYR A 536 0.97 -5.54 -32.40
N PRO A 537 2.15 -4.96 -32.14
CA PRO A 537 3.28 -5.70 -31.64
C PRO A 537 2.90 -6.53 -30.42
N ALA A 538 3.46 -7.73 -30.32
CA ALA A 538 3.16 -8.66 -29.23
C ALA A 538 3.57 -8.07 -27.86
N ALA A 539 2.64 -7.93 -26.94
CA ALA A 539 2.85 -7.32 -25.63
C ALA A 539 3.29 -8.37 -24.61
N ARG A 540 4.58 -8.42 -24.24
CA ARG A 540 5.11 -9.35 -23.24
C ARG A 540 4.85 -8.85 -21.83
N SER A 541 4.29 -9.73 -20.97
CA SER A 541 4.05 -9.47 -19.55
C SER A 541 4.66 -10.55 -18.68
N ASN A 542 5.00 -10.20 -17.44
CA ASN A 542 5.43 -11.14 -16.41
C ASN A 542 4.28 -11.80 -15.64
N TRP A 543 3.02 -11.48 -15.99
CA TRP A 543 1.84 -12.03 -15.34
C TRP A 543 0.65 -12.06 -16.29
N GLY A 544 -0.06 -13.17 -16.35
CA GLY A 544 -1.32 -13.31 -17.06
C GLY A 544 -1.92 -14.68 -16.89
N ASN A 545 -3.19 -14.83 -17.31
CA ASN A 545 -3.92 -16.08 -17.31
C ASN A 545 -4.11 -16.59 -18.73
N VAL A 546 -3.95 -17.88 -18.95
CA VAL A 546 -4.14 -18.54 -20.26
C VAL A 546 -5.22 -19.59 -20.15
N TYR A 547 -6.15 -19.57 -21.09
CA TYR A 547 -7.26 -20.51 -21.19
C TYR A 547 -7.13 -21.39 -22.43
N ASP A 548 -7.74 -22.56 -22.39
CA ASP A 548 -7.98 -23.38 -23.59
C ASP A 548 -9.14 -22.76 -24.36
N LEU A 549 -8.79 -22.00 -25.40
CA LEU A 549 -9.74 -21.19 -26.15
C LEU A 549 -10.41 -22.02 -27.27
N PRO A 550 -11.66 -21.68 -27.66
CA PRO A 550 -12.37 -22.38 -28.72
C PRO A 550 -11.62 -22.33 -30.04
N ALA A 551 -11.58 -23.44 -30.74
CA ALA A 551 -11.07 -23.50 -32.10
C ALA A 551 -12.02 -22.77 -33.08
N ALA A 552 -11.44 -22.10 -34.06
CA ALA A 552 -12.21 -21.42 -35.09
C ALA A 552 -12.97 -22.43 -35.99
N ASN A 553 -14.25 -22.18 -36.24
CA ASN A 553 -14.98 -22.88 -37.27
C ASN A 553 -14.71 -22.23 -38.63
N THR A 554 -13.88 -22.85 -39.44
CA THR A 554 -13.47 -22.37 -40.76
C THR A 554 -14.27 -23.00 -41.92
N ALA A 555 -15.42 -23.64 -41.64
CA ALA A 555 -16.26 -24.25 -42.65
C ALA A 555 -16.66 -23.22 -43.73
N LEU A 556 -16.74 -23.67 -44.99
CA LEU A 556 -16.89 -22.78 -46.15
C LEU A 556 -18.15 -21.92 -46.09
N ASN A 557 -19.25 -22.49 -45.58
CA ASN A 557 -20.56 -21.87 -45.53
C ASN A 557 -20.80 -20.95 -44.34
N GLN A 558 -19.76 -20.60 -43.56
CA GLN A 558 -19.86 -19.75 -42.36
C GLN A 558 -18.94 -18.55 -42.41
N ASP A 559 -19.40 -17.43 -41.84
CA ASP A 559 -18.52 -16.34 -41.50
C ASP A 559 -17.61 -16.73 -40.36
N ALA A 560 -16.37 -16.29 -40.39
CA ALA A 560 -15.42 -16.54 -39.30
C ALA A 560 -14.29 -15.50 -39.31
N CYS A 561 -13.86 -15.10 -38.12
CA CYS A 561 -12.56 -14.44 -37.89
C CYS A 561 -11.79 -15.23 -36.82
N TRP A 562 -10.49 -15.34 -37.01
CA TRP A 562 -9.64 -16.10 -36.08
C TRP A 562 -8.19 -15.64 -36.08
N LEU A 563 -7.50 -16.01 -35.01
CA LEU A 563 -6.05 -15.90 -34.94
C LEU A 563 -5.43 -17.28 -35.25
N ASN A 564 -4.55 -17.33 -36.25
CA ASN A 564 -3.71 -18.48 -36.53
C ASN A 564 -2.39 -18.27 -35.80
N VAL A 565 -2.19 -19.02 -34.70
CA VAL A 565 -1.01 -18.92 -33.85
C VAL A 565 -0.03 -20.04 -34.20
N GLN A 566 1.18 -19.68 -34.57
CA GLN A 566 2.25 -20.58 -34.92
C GLN A 566 3.18 -20.81 -33.73
N TYR A 567 3.39 -22.06 -33.38
CA TYR A 567 4.34 -22.53 -32.39
C TYR A 567 5.44 -23.36 -33.09
N PRO A 568 6.54 -23.75 -32.43
CA PRO A 568 7.63 -24.50 -33.06
C PRO A 568 7.20 -25.74 -33.82
N ASN A 569 6.21 -26.46 -33.31
CA ASN A 569 5.78 -27.78 -33.86
C ASN A 569 4.28 -27.84 -34.18
N THR A 570 3.50 -26.82 -33.89
CA THR A 570 2.04 -26.84 -34.04
C THR A 570 1.50 -25.48 -34.49
N VAL A 571 0.28 -25.51 -35.00
CA VAL A 571 -0.50 -24.31 -35.34
C VAL A 571 -1.87 -24.44 -34.70
N THR A 572 -2.33 -23.38 -34.07
CA THR A 572 -3.66 -23.32 -33.44
C THR A 572 -4.47 -22.18 -34.01
N ASN A 573 -5.73 -22.46 -34.38
CA ASN A 573 -6.67 -21.44 -34.81
C ASN A 573 -7.63 -21.07 -33.66
N ILE A 574 -7.49 -19.89 -33.12
CA ILE A 574 -8.30 -19.37 -31.99
C ILE A 574 -9.46 -18.55 -32.55
N ALA A 575 -10.67 -18.93 -32.24
CA ALA A 575 -11.87 -18.22 -32.66
C ALA A 575 -11.96 -16.80 -32.06
N LEU A 576 -12.27 -15.82 -32.89
CA LEU A 576 -12.77 -14.52 -32.45
C LEU A 576 -14.32 -14.58 -32.36
N ALA A 577 -14.91 -13.67 -31.57
CA ALA A 577 -16.33 -13.75 -31.17
C ALA A 577 -17.28 -13.93 -32.37
N PRO A 578 -18.00 -15.06 -32.50
CA PRO A 578 -18.96 -15.29 -33.57
C PRO A 578 -20.10 -14.29 -33.57
N THR A 579 -20.48 -13.77 -32.41
CA THR A 579 -21.53 -12.76 -32.23
C THR A 579 -21.13 -11.37 -32.74
N ARG A 580 -19.86 -11.19 -33.14
CA ARG A 580 -19.31 -9.90 -33.60
C ARG A 580 -19.02 -9.85 -35.10
N LEU A 581 -19.29 -10.91 -35.84
CA LEU A 581 -18.93 -11.02 -37.25
C LEU A 581 -19.74 -10.10 -38.19
N GLY A 582 -20.92 -9.69 -37.78
CA GLY A 582 -21.75 -8.68 -38.48
C GLY A 582 -21.60 -7.26 -37.94
N SER A 583 -20.66 -7.02 -37.06
CA SER A 583 -20.46 -5.72 -36.42
C SER A 583 -19.23 -5.03 -37.00
N ASN A 584 -19.20 -3.68 -36.92
CA ASN A 584 -18.05 -2.85 -37.30
C ASN A 584 -16.85 -3.14 -36.38
N ALA A 585 -15.91 -2.23 -36.29
CA ALA A 585 -14.65 -2.42 -35.61
C ALA A 585 -14.75 -3.07 -34.21
N ASN A 586 -14.03 -4.14 -34.07
CA ASN A 586 -13.87 -4.90 -32.83
C ASN A 586 -12.42 -4.84 -32.35
N LYS A 587 -12.20 -4.89 -31.06
CA LYS A 587 -10.91 -5.22 -30.48
C LYS A 587 -10.76 -6.73 -30.32
N LEU A 588 -9.53 -7.22 -30.41
CA LEU A 588 -9.16 -8.60 -30.09
C LEU A 588 -8.11 -8.62 -28.98
N HIS A 589 -8.13 -9.67 -28.19
CA HIS A 589 -7.26 -9.82 -27.05
C HIS A 589 -7.12 -11.30 -26.66
N VAL A 590 -5.90 -11.82 -26.73
CA VAL A 590 -5.60 -13.22 -26.40
C VAL A 590 -4.27 -13.32 -25.70
N ASN A 591 -4.25 -14.00 -24.55
CA ASN A 591 -3.03 -14.36 -23.86
C ASN A 591 -2.50 -15.70 -24.38
N LEU A 592 -1.22 -15.75 -24.72
CA LEU A 592 -0.46 -16.93 -25.05
C LEU A 592 0.61 -17.13 -23.97
N ALA A 593 0.75 -18.33 -23.44
CA ALA A 593 1.79 -18.62 -22.46
C ALA A 593 3.17 -18.44 -23.09
N LEU A 594 4.05 -17.68 -22.49
CA LEU A 594 5.40 -17.47 -22.98
C LEU A 594 6.20 -18.78 -23.02
N ALA A 595 5.91 -19.69 -22.08
CA ALA A 595 6.50 -21.02 -21.99
C ALA A 595 6.16 -21.96 -23.19
N ASP A 596 5.08 -21.67 -23.92
CA ASP A 596 4.69 -22.43 -25.12
C ASP A 596 5.49 -21.98 -26.37
N HIS A 597 6.31 -20.93 -26.26
CA HIS A 597 7.14 -20.38 -27.34
C HIS A 597 6.37 -19.97 -28.61
N PRO A 598 5.29 -19.17 -28.51
CA PRO A 598 4.60 -18.69 -29.70
C PRO A 598 5.53 -17.84 -30.56
N GLN A 599 5.45 -17.97 -31.89
CA GLN A 599 6.40 -17.37 -32.84
C GLN A 599 5.76 -16.30 -33.72
N LYS A 600 4.52 -16.52 -34.14
CA LYS A 600 3.83 -15.67 -35.10
C LYS A 600 2.33 -15.78 -34.92
N VAL A 601 1.62 -14.70 -35.17
CA VAL A 601 0.15 -14.68 -35.19
C VAL A 601 -0.32 -14.00 -36.46
N ASP A 602 -1.19 -14.68 -37.20
CA ASP A 602 -1.88 -14.16 -38.40
C ASP A 602 -3.37 -14.00 -38.09
N LEU A 603 -3.93 -12.84 -38.37
CA LEU A 603 -5.36 -12.54 -38.29
C LEU A 603 -6.05 -12.82 -39.59
N TYR A 604 -6.99 -13.73 -39.59
CA TYR A 604 -7.82 -14.08 -40.76
C TYR A 604 -9.28 -13.74 -40.52
N CYS A 605 -9.96 -13.26 -41.57
CA CYS A 605 -11.41 -13.23 -41.66
C CYS A 605 -11.90 -13.81 -42.97
N LYS A 606 -13.08 -14.38 -42.99
CA LYS A 606 -13.79 -14.78 -44.21
C LYS A 606 -15.29 -14.56 -44.04
N GLN A 607 -15.95 -14.30 -45.13
CA GLN A 607 -17.39 -14.35 -45.30
C GLN A 607 -17.82 -15.77 -45.77
N ALA A 608 -19.09 -16.12 -45.55
CA ALA A 608 -19.63 -17.37 -46.03
C ALA A 608 -19.43 -17.57 -47.54
N ASN A 609 -18.98 -18.74 -47.93
CA ASN A 609 -18.65 -19.12 -49.29
C ASN A 609 -17.51 -18.31 -49.96
N ALA A 610 -16.72 -17.58 -49.19
CA ALA A 610 -15.55 -16.86 -49.63
C ALA A 610 -14.24 -17.49 -49.12
N VAL A 611 -13.14 -17.17 -49.79
CA VAL A 611 -11.80 -17.57 -49.35
C VAL A 611 -11.39 -16.68 -48.16
N ALA A 612 -10.72 -17.28 -47.19
CA ALA A 612 -10.19 -16.54 -46.05
C ALA A 612 -9.16 -15.50 -46.49
N LYS A 613 -9.30 -14.29 -45.96
CA LYS A 613 -8.39 -13.17 -46.21
C LYS A 613 -7.47 -12.98 -45.04
N LEU A 614 -6.16 -12.95 -45.25
CA LEU A 614 -5.18 -12.51 -44.26
C LEU A 614 -5.33 -10.98 -44.09
N LEU A 615 -5.65 -10.52 -42.89
CA LEU A 615 -5.84 -9.08 -42.62
C LEU A 615 -4.60 -8.45 -41.98
N SER A 616 -3.89 -9.16 -41.12
CA SER A 616 -2.72 -8.64 -40.43
C SER A 616 -1.84 -9.77 -39.91
N THR A 617 -0.57 -9.48 -39.71
CA THR A 617 0.43 -10.40 -39.14
C THR A 617 1.22 -9.70 -38.05
N THR A 618 1.53 -10.38 -36.94
CA THR A 618 2.54 -9.94 -35.98
C THR A 618 3.50 -11.09 -35.68
N VAL A 619 4.80 -10.80 -35.63
CA VAL A 619 5.84 -11.73 -35.24
C VAL A 619 6.12 -11.55 -33.76
N ILE A 620 6.20 -12.65 -33.04
CA ILE A 620 6.54 -12.63 -31.61
C ILE A 620 8.07 -12.71 -31.51
N PRO A 621 8.74 -11.71 -30.95
CA PRO A 621 10.19 -11.73 -30.79
C PRO A 621 10.65 -12.93 -29.96
N GLN A 622 11.81 -13.48 -30.33
CA GLN A 622 12.51 -14.44 -29.47
C GLN A 622 13.28 -13.63 -28.41
N TYR A 623 12.77 -13.64 -27.21
CA TYR A 623 13.32 -12.82 -26.11
C TYR A 623 14.62 -13.43 -25.60
N ALA A 624 15.73 -12.69 -25.72
CA ALA A 624 17.05 -13.15 -25.27
C ALA A 624 17.18 -13.24 -23.74
N THR A 625 16.36 -12.51 -23.01
CA THR A 625 16.37 -12.48 -21.53
C THR A 625 15.01 -12.85 -20.96
N ALA A 626 15.03 -13.60 -19.87
CA ALA A 626 13.82 -13.88 -19.10
C ALA A 626 13.25 -12.55 -18.57
N ILE A 627 11.91 -12.47 -18.51
CA ILE A 627 11.25 -11.33 -17.86
C ILE A 627 11.34 -11.51 -16.33
N THR A 628 11.61 -10.41 -15.61
CA THR A 628 11.63 -10.43 -14.14
C THR A 628 10.25 -10.84 -13.62
N PRO A 629 10.15 -11.80 -12.69
CA PRO A 629 8.87 -12.21 -12.13
C PRO A 629 8.05 -11.04 -11.55
N ALA A 630 6.74 -11.17 -11.55
CA ALA A 630 5.86 -10.20 -10.89
C ALA A 630 6.13 -10.17 -9.38
N VAL A 631 6.04 -8.99 -8.79
CA VAL A 631 6.27 -8.79 -7.37
C VAL A 631 5.02 -9.19 -6.60
N LYS A 632 5.17 -10.10 -5.63
CA LYS A 632 4.08 -10.53 -4.73
C LYS A 632 4.36 -10.06 -3.31
N ILE A 633 3.34 -9.50 -2.66
CA ILE A 633 3.40 -8.88 -1.33
C ILE A 633 2.20 -9.37 -0.53
N GLY A 634 2.40 -9.61 0.77
CA GLY A 634 1.37 -10.10 1.68
C GLY A 634 1.31 -11.61 1.81
N LYS A 635 0.40 -12.14 2.60
CA LYS A 635 0.30 -13.56 2.98
C LYS A 635 1.68 -14.16 3.30
N ALA A 636 1.96 -15.38 2.85
CA ALA A 636 3.21 -16.07 3.09
C ALA A 636 4.46 -15.38 2.50
N GLN A 637 4.29 -14.49 1.52
CA GLN A 637 5.40 -13.72 0.95
C GLN A 637 5.79 -12.53 1.84
N GLY A 638 4.83 -12.01 2.64
CA GLY A 638 5.04 -10.82 3.44
C GLY A 638 5.62 -9.66 2.61
N TYR A 639 6.72 -9.10 3.08
CA TYR A 639 7.51 -8.07 2.37
C TYR A 639 8.87 -8.60 1.90
N LYS A 640 8.95 -9.90 1.60
CA LYS A 640 10.22 -10.55 1.22
C LYS A 640 10.90 -9.86 0.06
N ALA A 641 10.18 -9.47 -0.99
CA ALA A 641 10.75 -8.79 -2.14
C ALA A 641 11.41 -7.46 -1.75
N LEU A 642 10.78 -6.68 -0.85
CA LEU A 642 11.34 -5.43 -0.33
C LEU A 642 12.60 -5.69 0.51
N ARG A 643 12.55 -6.65 1.41
CA ARG A 643 13.69 -7.07 2.22
C ARG A 643 14.88 -7.46 1.36
N ASP A 644 14.66 -8.30 0.34
CA ASP A 644 15.73 -8.81 -0.53
C ASP A 644 16.44 -7.67 -1.30
N VAL A 645 15.74 -6.55 -1.56
CA VAL A 645 16.33 -5.34 -2.17
C VAL A 645 17.02 -4.45 -1.15
N GLU A 646 16.40 -4.25 0.02
CA GLU A 646 16.86 -3.28 1.01
C GLU A 646 17.97 -3.83 1.92
N LEU A 647 17.85 -5.08 2.36
CA LEU A 647 18.76 -5.66 3.36
C LEU A 647 20.24 -5.56 2.96
N PRO A 648 20.68 -5.91 1.74
CA PRO A 648 22.09 -5.79 1.37
C PRO A 648 22.58 -4.34 1.39
N LEU A 649 21.74 -3.39 0.99
CA LEU A 649 22.08 -1.96 0.99
C LEU A 649 22.19 -1.42 2.41
N LEU A 650 21.29 -1.82 3.29
CA LEU A 650 21.28 -1.43 4.69
C LEU A 650 22.49 -1.98 5.44
N GLU A 651 22.83 -3.26 5.21
CA GLU A 651 24.04 -3.86 5.79
C GLU A 651 25.32 -3.15 5.34
N GLN A 652 25.42 -2.89 4.04
CA GLN A 652 26.57 -2.20 3.47
C GLN A 652 26.74 -0.78 4.07
N GLU A 653 25.63 -0.05 4.17
CA GLU A 653 25.63 1.28 4.77
C GLU A 653 26.05 1.24 6.23
N LEU A 654 25.47 0.32 7.02
CA LEU A 654 25.75 0.15 8.44
C LEU A 654 27.23 -0.18 8.68
N LEU A 655 27.80 -1.12 7.91
CA LEU A 655 29.19 -1.51 8.01
C LEU A 655 30.15 -0.38 7.57
N ASN A 656 29.81 0.36 6.51
CA ASN A 656 30.59 1.51 6.05
C ASN A 656 30.65 2.62 7.10
N GLN A 657 29.53 2.89 7.77
CA GLN A 657 29.48 3.90 8.82
C GLN A 657 30.27 3.47 10.06
N ALA A 658 30.22 2.19 10.42
CA ALA A 658 31.05 1.65 11.50
C ALA A 658 32.56 1.78 11.18
N ALA A 659 32.96 1.45 9.95
CA ALA A 659 34.35 1.55 9.50
C ALA A 659 34.89 2.99 9.51
N ASN A 660 34.05 3.97 9.27
CA ASN A 660 34.40 5.40 9.27
C ASN A 660 34.23 6.08 10.65
N ASN A 661 33.92 5.32 11.71
CA ASN A 661 33.61 5.84 13.04
C ASN A 661 32.46 6.88 13.05
N LEU A 662 31.56 6.82 12.07
CA LEU A 662 30.42 7.74 11.92
C LEU A 662 29.23 7.33 12.78
N ILE A 663 29.28 6.17 13.43
CA ILE A 663 28.32 5.76 14.46
C ILE A 663 28.65 6.49 15.75
N VAL A 664 28.63 7.78 15.68
CA VAL A 664 28.69 8.65 16.87
C VAL A 664 27.23 9.09 17.08
N LEU A 665 26.82 9.19 18.35
CA LEU A 665 25.59 9.84 18.79
C LEU A 665 25.44 11.23 18.16
N SER A 666 25.13 11.27 16.86
CA SER A 666 24.80 12.47 16.16
C SER A 666 23.31 12.45 15.88
N PRO A 667 22.53 13.33 16.51
CA PRO A 667 21.13 13.53 16.12
C PRO A 667 20.99 13.99 14.67
N ASN A 668 22.09 14.40 14.04
CA ASN A 668 22.15 14.82 12.63
C ASN A 668 22.49 13.69 11.64
N GLY A 669 22.65 12.47 12.09
CA GLY A 669 22.66 11.29 11.23
C GLY A 669 21.28 11.03 10.65
N SER A 670 20.67 12.04 10.01
CA SER A 670 19.25 12.06 9.65
C SER A 670 18.84 10.93 8.69
N MET A 671 19.74 10.47 7.83
CA MET A 671 19.47 9.30 6.99
C MET A 671 19.59 8.00 7.80
N LEU A 672 20.52 7.90 8.75
CA LEU A 672 20.69 6.73 9.60
C LEU A 672 19.53 6.54 10.56
N TYR A 673 19.01 7.60 11.15
CA TYR A 673 17.92 7.49 12.12
C TYR A 673 16.60 7.04 11.46
N GLN A 674 16.35 7.46 10.22
CA GLN A 674 15.21 6.96 9.45
C GLN A 674 15.43 5.52 8.97
N SER A 675 16.66 5.18 8.58
CA SER A 675 17.05 3.82 8.19
C SER A 675 17.13 2.88 9.41
N TYR A 676 17.50 3.36 10.59
CA TYR A 676 17.60 2.58 11.82
C TYR A 676 16.36 1.75 12.15
N LYS A 677 15.17 2.31 11.96
CA LYS A 677 13.92 1.57 12.18
C LYS A 677 13.74 0.44 11.18
N SER A 678 14.20 0.63 9.94
CA SER A 678 14.24 -0.42 8.92
C SER A 678 15.30 -1.48 9.26
N TYR A 679 16.48 -1.07 9.73
CA TYR A 679 17.52 -1.99 10.21
C TYR A 679 17.00 -2.86 11.35
N LYS A 680 16.32 -2.27 12.32
CA LYS A 680 15.75 -3.01 13.45
C LYS A 680 14.73 -4.07 12.99
N SER A 681 13.95 -3.77 11.96
CA SER A 681 12.99 -4.73 11.37
C SER A 681 13.69 -5.95 10.75
N TYR A 682 14.91 -5.79 10.24
CA TYR A 682 15.68 -6.84 9.56
C TYR A 682 16.84 -7.41 10.40
N LYS A 683 16.98 -7.00 11.66
CA LYS A 683 18.13 -7.36 12.52
C LYS A 683 18.45 -8.85 12.52
N ASN A 684 17.44 -9.69 12.67
CA ASN A 684 17.65 -11.15 12.75
C ASN A 684 18.04 -11.80 11.42
N GLU A 685 17.99 -11.06 10.33
CA GLU A 685 18.29 -11.52 8.98
C GLU A 685 19.63 -10.99 8.47
N MET A 686 20.27 -10.08 9.23
CA MET A 686 21.56 -9.49 8.93
C MET A 686 22.72 -10.45 9.24
N SER A 687 23.86 -10.20 8.61
CA SER A 687 25.12 -10.81 8.99
C SER A 687 25.47 -10.52 10.46
N LEU A 688 26.21 -11.42 11.11
CA LEU A 688 26.62 -11.24 12.51
C LEU A 688 27.37 -9.92 12.73
N ALA A 689 28.22 -9.51 11.77
CA ALA A 689 28.94 -8.24 11.84
C ALA A 689 27.98 -7.04 11.85
N ALA A 690 26.98 -7.02 10.97
CA ALA A 690 25.98 -5.95 10.93
C ALA A 690 25.10 -5.95 12.19
N GLN A 691 24.72 -7.12 12.72
CA GLN A 691 23.99 -7.23 13.98
C GLN A 691 24.77 -6.62 15.15
N GLN A 692 26.05 -6.90 15.26
CA GLN A 692 26.91 -6.35 16.32
C GLN A 692 27.08 -4.84 16.22
N VAL A 693 27.12 -4.29 15.00
CA VAL A 693 27.14 -2.83 14.79
C VAL A 693 25.81 -2.22 15.20
N LEU A 694 24.70 -2.85 14.83
CA LEU A 694 23.36 -2.39 15.19
C LEU A 694 23.13 -2.43 16.70
N GLU A 695 23.60 -3.46 17.41
CA GLU A 695 23.53 -3.56 18.87
C GLU A 695 24.28 -2.42 19.56
N ARG A 696 25.48 -2.11 19.11
CA ARG A 696 26.24 -0.95 19.63
C ARG A 696 25.51 0.37 19.40
N TYR A 697 24.84 0.50 18.24
CA TYR A 697 24.03 1.66 17.95
C TYR A 697 22.80 1.76 18.88
N GLU A 698 22.11 0.65 19.11
CA GLU A 698 20.97 0.58 20.04
C GLU A 698 21.36 0.94 21.47
N GLU A 699 22.51 0.48 21.93
CA GLU A 699 23.04 0.86 23.25
C GLU A 699 23.33 2.36 23.35
N GLN A 700 23.97 2.93 22.33
CA GLN A 700 24.26 4.36 22.29
C GLN A 700 23.00 5.20 22.20
N GLU A 701 22.01 4.79 21.39
CA GLU A 701 20.71 5.45 21.32
C GLU A 701 20.03 5.45 22.71
N THR A 702 20.03 4.30 23.38
CA THR A 702 19.42 4.18 24.72
C THR A 702 20.10 5.12 25.72
N ARG A 703 21.44 5.16 25.74
CA ARG A 703 22.21 6.08 26.59
C ARG A 703 21.89 7.55 26.27
N TRP A 704 21.83 7.89 24.98
CA TRP A 704 21.49 9.24 24.55
C TRP A 704 20.06 9.62 24.93
N MET A 705 19.09 8.72 24.76
CA MET A 705 17.70 8.96 25.17
C MET A 705 17.57 9.17 26.68
N ARG A 706 18.30 8.38 27.51
CA ARG A 706 18.34 8.56 28.96
C ARG A 706 18.94 9.92 29.34
N LEU A 707 20.04 10.30 28.71
CA LEU A 707 20.66 11.60 28.93
C LEU A 707 19.75 12.75 28.52
N ASN A 708 19.15 12.67 27.35
CA ASN A 708 18.23 13.69 26.85
C ASN A 708 17.00 13.84 27.77
N ARG A 709 16.46 12.73 28.26
CA ARG A 709 15.38 12.71 29.25
C ARG A 709 15.80 13.45 30.52
N TRP A 710 16.96 13.12 31.05
CA TRP A 710 17.48 13.75 32.25
C TRP A 710 17.64 15.26 32.07
N VAL A 711 18.27 15.68 31.00
CA VAL A 711 18.47 17.10 30.67
C VAL A 711 17.13 17.84 30.50
N ASN A 712 16.17 17.26 29.79
CA ASN A 712 14.87 17.90 29.56
C ASN A 712 14.07 18.14 30.85
N VAL A 713 14.17 17.22 31.81
CA VAL A 713 13.46 17.35 33.10
C VAL A 713 14.08 18.41 33.97
N TYR A 714 15.41 18.51 34.00
CA TYR A 714 16.15 19.42 34.87
C TYR A 714 16.73 20.62 34.14
N TYR A 715 16.27 20.88 32.92
CA TYR A 715 16.79 21.97 32.06
C TYR A 715 16.74 23.34 32.72
N ASP A 716 15.64 23.64 33.44
CA ASP A 716 15.49 24.96 34.12
C ASP A 716 16.51 25.14 35.24
N ASP A 717 16.86 24.09 35.96
CA ASP A 717 17.86 24.13 37.01
C ASP A 717 19.28 24.22 36.41
N LEU A 718 19.53 23.51 35.30
CA LEU A 718 20.79 23.63 34.56
C LEU A 718 20.95 25.03 33.91
N ALA A 719 19.87 25.57 33.33
CA ALA A 719 19.85 26.90 32.71
C ALA A 719 20.04 28.04 33.73
N LYS A 720 19.70 27.80 34.99
CA LYS A 720 19.95 28.72 36.10
C LYS A 720 21.29 28.54 36.73
N ASP A 721 22.15 27.68 36.20
CA ASP A 721 23.52 27.37 36.69
C ASP A 721 23.48 26.90 38.16
N VAL A 722 22.54 26.03 38.51
CA VAL A 722 22.46 25.45 39.85
C VAL A 722 23.55 24.39 40.01
N PRO A 723 24.60 24.62 40.87
CA PRO A 723 25.74 23.71 40.97
C PRO A 723 25.36 22.26 41.27
N ALA A 724 24.32 22.04 42.09
CA ALA A 724 23.83 20.70 42.41
C ALA A 724 23.22 19.97 41.18
N ALA A 725 22.59 20.68 40.22
CA ALA A 725 22.08 20.09 38.99
C ALA A 725 23.24 19.70 38.05
N ILE A 726 24.31 20.53 38.01
CA ILE A 726 25.53 20.28 37.21
C ILE A 726 26.25 19.04 37.75
N ASP A 727 26.45 18.95 39.09
CA ASP A 727 27.10 17.81 39.73
C ASP A 727 26.32 16.53 39.53
N ALA A 728 24.96 16.59 39.64
CA ALA A 728 24.13 15.46 39.41
C ALA A 728 24.15 15.00 37.93
N LEU A 729 24.20 15.94 36.97
CA LEU A 729 24.37 15.59 35.55
C LEU A 729 25.70 14.91 35.27
N ASN A 730 26.78 15.45 35.84
CA ASN A 730 28.13 14.84 35.70
C ASN A 730 28.19 13.43 36.31
N ALA A 731 27.53 13.23 37.48
CA ALA A 731 27.41 11.91 38.09
C ALA A 731 26.60 10.96 37.22
N PHE A 732 25.50 11.43 36.63
CA PHE A 732 24.66 10.65 35.74
C PHE A 732 25.38 10.26 34.45
N ILE A 733 26.11 11.18 33.81
CA ILE A 733 26.91 10.89 32.60
C ILE A 733 27.94 9.81 32.85
N LYS A 734 28.54 9.78 34.04
CA LYS A 734 29.50 8.71 34.42
C LYS A 734 28.87 7.33 34.58
N GLN A 735 27.53 7.26 34.77
CA GLN A 735 26.78 5.99 34.88
C GLN A 735 26.28 5.51 33.54
N LEU A 736 26.20 6.37 32.54
CA LEU A 736 25.83 6.03 31.16
C LEU A 736 26.98 5.34 30.43
#